data_151c15f6bab43c8806a744459e73ae93
#
_entry.id   151c15f6bab43c8806a744459e73ae93
#
_cell.length_a   1.000
_cell.length_b   1.000
_cell.length_c   1.000
_cell.angle_alpha   90.00
_cell.angle_beta   90.00
_cell.angle_gamma   90.00
#
_symmetry.space_group_name_H-M   'P 1'
#
loop_
_entity.id
_entity.type
_entity.pdbx_description
1 polymer ?
#
loop_
_entity_poly.entity_id
_entity_poly.type
_entity_poly.pdbx_seq_one_letter_code
_entity_poly.pdbx_strand_id
1 'polypeptide(L)'
;MAEVVFTFNGIQTIIHCNINDPMKDICKAYSIKIQKNLSELIFIYNGNKLSEELTFIQQANALDKERHTMAILVNEIIPDPIPEPVIKQTKQVLCPECGECIKFKIKKYKVKLFGCKNGHQIEKSLNEFKDLLKIDESKIVCNSCKDAKKSDMYNNIFYYCFTCNQNFCPVCKSKHEKDIKHKILDYDMKNFTCIEHEEPYNSYCKKCEKNICLKCIENHDDHEIINYQNILPKKNEKLKECENLRTKIDKMTEYINELFNIFQKIIKNYEIFYEIQMDIINNFDIKNLNYEMLYNINSIDNWNYFKDIDIIINNNTKIKEILEIYQQNDEEEKVLEKEKEKENSIKIKYKVNRETKEKELKIFGETFVINNKGKCNIEYVFSGPYFDDTIKCDLKEKIEVDGHINDIIEITLKGINNITDMSYIFDECKTMLALPDIAEWNTSKITNMSHIFNGCELLFFPPDISNWDTSSVTDMSYMFSGCNSLTSLPDLSKWDISKVENLSFMFSGKPASHWQKIKATPLPSSEPSYVLKTFNTIYTDMKSRLVDNSSPISKDIKYSLKNLPNISKWNTSKVKNIKGIFSSCISLKNLPDISNWNTSNISDMSQAFTDCSSLEVLPNISKWNTSKIVDINSIFRGCEKLKDIPDISKWNTSNLTDMTGIFEGCESLEKLPDISKWNTSNVKNISRVFINCKLLEYLPDISKWNTSKVENMSHIFSGCESLISLPDISIWDTSNVNDLSCIFNRCKLLRTLPDISQWNTTKNTNMQRIFECCQSLISLPDISEWCTYSVTKMNFLFDECRTLNSLPDISKWDTHNVTDMSYMFCNCKSLISLPDISIWDYKKLQASNSIFEGCSKNLNIPKQFKGCIVF
;
A
#
# COMPACT_ATOMS: atom_id res chain seq x y z
N MET A 1 47.31 8.63 -23.65
CA MET A 1 46.23 7.98 -22.84
C MET A 1 44.95 8.09 -23.65
N ALA A 2 44.14 7.06 -23.62
CA ALA A 2 42.83 7.07 -24.27
C ALA A 2 41.70 7.06 -23.20
N GLU A 3 40.50 7.46 -23.61
CA GLU A 3 39.32 7.47 -22.77
C GLU A 3 38.30 6.51 -23.34
N VAL A 4 37.78 5.59 -22.49
CA VAL A 4 36.68 4.72 -22.86
C VAL A 4 35.46 5.14 -22.05
N VAL A 5 34.43 5.59 -22.75
CA VAL A 5 33.16 6.05 -22.17
C VAL A 5 32.16 4.90 -22.18
N PHE A 6 31.87 4.33 -21.05
CA PHE A 6 30.86 3.30 -20.88
C PHE A 6 29.51 3.92 -20.58
N THR A 7 28.47 3.53 -21.28
CA THR A 7 27.08 3.96 -21.02
C THR A 7 26.26 2.77 -20.54
N PHE A 8 25.80 2.81 -19.28
CA PHE A 8 24.96 1.80 -18.67
C PHE A 8 23.73 2.45 -18.03
N ASN A 9 22.53 2.06 -18.44
CA ASN A 9 21.26 2.64 -17.97
C ASN A 9 21.23 4.19 -18.08
N GLY A 10 21.80 4.73 -19.16
CA GLY A 10 21.87 6.18 -19.41
C GLY A 10 22.97 6.93 -18.63
N ILE A 11 23.70 6.26 -17.74
CA ILE A 11 24.80 6.86 -16.97
C ILE A 11 26.12 6.60 -17.69
N GLN A 12 26.89 7.67 -17.94
CA GLN A 12 28.20 7.59 -18.54
C GLN A 12 29.30 7.49 -17.47
N THR A 13 30.20 6.55 -17.66
CA THR A 13 31.38 6.35 -16.80
C THR A 13 32.62 6.30 -17.65
N ILE A 14 33.58 7.15 -17.38
CA ILE A 14 34.85 7.25 -18.13
C ILE A 14 35.93 6.42 -17.44
N ILE A 15 36.63 5.59 -18.21
CA ILE A 15 37.83 4.86 -17.80
C ILE A 15 38.98 5.36 -18.67
N HIS A 16 40.02 5.90 -18.02
CA HIS A 16 41.27 6.28 -18.70
C HIS A 16 42.19 5.05 -18.81
N CYS A 17 42.73 4.79 -19.96
CA CYS A 17 43.57 3.62 -20.26
C CYS A 17 44.71 3.98 -21.20
N ASN A 18 45.68 3.05 -21.36
CA ASN A 18 46.66 3.12 -22.42
C ASN A 18 46.05 2.51 -23.72
N ILE A 19 46.40 3.06 -24.89
CA ILE A 19 45.90 2.59 -26.18
C ILE A 19 46.22 1.11 -26.48
N ASN A 20 47.21 0.57 -25.81
CA ASN A 20 47.65 -0.83 -25.94
C ASN A 20 47.07 -1.75 -24.83
N ASP A 21 46.27 -1.23 -23.89
CA ASP A 21 45.65 -2.05 -22.86
C ASP A 21 44.58 -2.96 -23.48
N PRO A 22 44.51 -4.25 -23.09
CA PRO A 22 43.48 -5.17 -23.51
C PRO A 22 42.09 -4.65 -23.05
N MET A 23 41.10 -4.76 -23.92
CA MET A 23 39.72 -4.33 -23.58
C MET A 23 39.17 -5.09 -22.37
N LYS A 24 39.60 -6.33 -22.14
CA LYS A 24 39.27 -7.13 -20.94
C LYS A 24 39.63 -6.41 -19.63
N ASP A 25 40.81 -5.84 -19.57
CA ASP A 25 41.28 -5.14 -18.35
C ASP A 25 40.53 -3.80 -18.16
N ILE A 26 40.20 -3.14 -19.24
CA ILE A 26 39.40 -1.90 -19.24
C ILE A 26 37.96 -2.17 -18.81
N CYS A 27 37.31 -3.23 -19.33
CA CYS A 27 35.97 -3.68 -18.93
C CYS A 27 35.96 -4.14 -17.47
N LYS A 28 37.03 -4.81 -16.98
CA LYS A 28 37.19 -5.19 -15.59
C LYS A 28 37.31 -3.96 -14.67
N ALA A 29 38.09 -2.97 -15.06
CA ALA A 29 38.19 -1.71 -14.31
C ALA A 29 36.84 -0.98 -14.24
N TYR A 30 36.06 -1.02 -15.33
CA TYR A 30 34.69 -0.50 -15.34
C TYR A 30 33.76 -1.28 -14.42
N SER A 31 33.76 -2.63 -14.48
CA SER A 31 32.89 -3.48 -13.63
C SER A 31 33.12 -3.25 -12.15
N ILE A 32 34.41 -3.09 -11.77
CA ILE A 32 34.79 -2.74 -10.38
C ILE A 32 34.23 -1.36 -10.00
N LYS A 33 34.33 -0.37 -10.88
CA LYS A 33 33.88 1.00 -10.63
C LYS A 33 32.36 1.11 -10.43
N ILE A 34 31.58 0.27 -11.10
CA ILE A 34 30.11 0.21 -10.96
C ILE A 34 29.65 -0.88 -9.96
N GLN A 35 30.59 -1.59 -9.33
CA GLN A 35 30.31 -2.66 -8.33
C GLN A 35 29.43 -3.79 -8.87
N LYS A 36 29.65 -4.23 -10.12
CA LYS A 36 28.97 -5.36 -10.77
C LYS A 36 29.98 -6.39 -11.26
N ASN A 37 29.56 -7.68 -11.32
CA ASN A 37 30.39 -8.73 -11.87
C ASN A 37 30.56 -8.58 -13.37
N LEU A 38 31.79 -8.76 -13.87
CA LEU A 38 32.08 -8.71 -15.31
C LEU A 38 31.29 -9.74 -16.12
N SER A 39 31.04 -10.91 -15.51
CA SER A 39 30.24 -12.00 -16.13
C SER A 39 28.75 -11.69 -16.30
N GLU A 40 28.25 -10.64 -15.67
CA GLU A 40 26.84 -10.20 -15.74
C GLU A 40 26.64 -9.07 -16.78
N LEU A 41 27.71 -8.68 -17.47
CA LEU A 41 27.69 -7.51 -18.37
C LEU A 41 28.02 -7.91 -19.82
N ILE A 42 27.31 -7.32 -20.75
CA ILE A 42 27.62 -7.38 -22.20
C ILE A 42 28.06 -6.00 -22.64
N PHE A 43 29.20 -5.96 -23.25
CA PHE A 43 29.79 -4.73 -23.81
C PHE A 43 29.59 -4.69 -25.33
N ILE A 44 29.01 -3.61 -25.82
CA ILE A 44 28.65 -3.42 -27.23
C ILE A 44 29.37 -2.17 -27.75
N TYR A 45 30.12 -2.35 -28.82
CA TYR A 45 30.80 -1.28 -29.56
C TYR A 45 30.37 -1.28 -31.02
N ASN A 46 29.88 -0.14 -31.52
CA ASN A 46 29.37 0.00 -32.88
C ASN A 46 28.34 -1.07 -33.27
N GLY A 47 27.46 -1.44 -32.34
CA GLY A 47 26.37 -2.43 -32.57
C GLY A 47 26.83 -3.90 -32.50
N ASN A 48 28.10 -4.20 -32.29
CA ASN A 48 28.64 -5.54 -32.14
C ASN A 48 29.14 -5.80 -30.74
N LYS A 49 29.13 -7.08 -30.32
CA LYS A 49 29.72 -7.48 -29.04
C LYS A 49 31.21 -7.15 -29.04
N LEU A 50 31.69 -6.48 -28.01
CA LEU A 50 33.10 -6.11 -27.87
C LEU A 50 33.97 -7.36 -27.77
N SER A 51 35.13 -7.36 -28.42
CA SER A 51 36.13 -8.40 -28.27
C SER A 51 37.07 -8.06 -27.12
N GLU A 52 36.98 -8.77 -26.03
CA GLU A 52 37.75 -8.51 -24.81
C GLU A 52 39.24 -8.78 -24.94
N GLU A 53 39.64 -9.63 -25.92
CA GLU A 53 41.03 -10.01 -26.16
C GLU A 53 41.83 -8.98 -27.01
N LEU A 54 41.13 -8.05 -27.67
CA LEU A 54 41.78 -7.01 -28.47
C LEU A 54 42.11 -5.78 -27.60
N THR A 55 43.15 -5.03 -28.00
CA THR A 55 43.51 -3.76 -27.38
C THR A 55 42.59 -2.63 -27.86
N PHE A 56 42.61 -1.47 -27.16
CA PHE A 56 41.88 -0.29 -27.62
C PHE A 56 42.22 0.08 -29.07
N ILE A 57 43.50 0.12 -29.41
CA ILE A 57 43.92 0.51 -30.76
C ILE A 57 43.53 -0.51 -31.83
N GLN A 58 43.37 -1.77 -31.48
CA GLN A 58 42.93 -2.83 -32.42
C GLN A 58 41.41 -2.76 -32.65
N GLN A 59 40.66 -2.46 -31.59
CA GLN A 59 39.17 -2.47 -31.57
C GLN A 59 38.57 -1.18 -32.12
N ALA A 60 39.17 0.00 -31.80
CA ALA A 60 38.61 1.31 -32.13
C ALA A 60 38.58 1.56 -33.66
N ASN A 61 37.53 2.18 -34.16
CA ASN A 61 37.37 2.65 -35.51
C ASN A 61 38.35 3.81 -35.79
N ALA A 62 38.49 4.25 -37.07
CA ALA A 62 39.44 5.27 -37.47
C ALA A 62 39.21 6.61 -36.72
N LEU A 63 37.94 7.02 -36.48
CA LEU A 63 37.61 8.25 -35.82
C LEU A 63 37.91 8.22 -34.34
N ASP A 64 37.63 7.10 -33.70
CA ASP A 64 37.89 6.89 -32.26
C ASP A 64 39.37 6.79 -31.94
N LYS A 65 40.18 6.24 -32.90
CA LYS A 65 41.65 6.24 -32.83
C LYS A 65 42.22 7.62 -32.90
N GLU A 66 41.69 8.48 -33.77
CA GLU A 66 42.14 9.87 -33.94
C GLU A 66 41.79 10.72 -32.71
N ARG A 67 40.62 10.47 -32.12
CA ARG A 67 40.15 11.19 -30.94
C ARG A 67 40.65 10.63 -29.63
N HIS A 68 41.25 9.46 -29.65
CA HIS A 68 41.61 8.68 -28.44
C HIS A 68 40.44 8.45 -27.48
N THR A 69 39.22 8.35 -28.02
CA THR A 69 38.01 8.12 -27.26
C THR A 69 37.16 7.01 -27.90
N MET A 70 36.57 6.14 -27.09
CA MET A 70 35.69 5.06 -27.53
C MET A 70 34.42 5.05 -26.67
N ALA A 71 33.26 4.99 -27.28
CA ALA A 71 31.98 4.88 -26.59
C ALA A 71 31.45 3.44 -26.62
N ILE A 72 31.23 2.83 -25.46
CA ILE A 72 30.75 1.45 -25.29
C ILE A 72 29.40 1.49 -24.59
N LEU A 73 28.40 0.84 -25.20
CA LEU A 73 27.12 0.56 -24.55
C LEU A 73 27.23 -0.70 -23.71
N VAL A 74 26.75 -0.66 -22.48
CA VAL A 74 26.77 -1.79 -21.56
C VAL A 74 25.36 -2.23 -21.25
N ASN A 75 25.08 -3.50 -21.45
CA ASN A 75 23.82 -4.13 -21.07
C ASN A 75 24.07 -5.21 -20.02
N GLU A 76 23.10 -5.42 -19.15
CA GLU A 76 23.10 -6.52 -18.20
C GLU A 76 22.66 -7.81 -18.89
N ILE A 77 23.31 -8.94 -18.62
CA ILE A 77 22.84 -10.25 -19.04
C ILE A 77 21.65 -10.55 -18.13
N ILE A 78 20.43 -10.40 -18.66
CA ILE A 78 19.23 -10.92 -18.01
C ILE A 78 19.27 -12.43 -18.30
N PRO A 79 19.46 -13.31 -17.30
CA PRO A 79 19.32 -14.73 -17.54
C PRO A 79 17.92 -15.00 -18.06
N ASP A 80 17.79 -15.80 -19.10
CA ASP A 80 16.49 -16.24 -19.58
C ASP A 80 15.69 -16.77 -18.37
N PRO A 81 14.41 -16.43 -18.25
CA PRO A 81 13.59 -16.94 -17.16
C PRO A 81 13.66 -18.46 -17.21
N ILE A 82 14.01 -19.09 -16.09
CA ILE A 82 14.03 -20.56 -15.95
C ILE A 82 12.65 -21.02 -16.41
N PRO A 83 12.52 -21.85 -17.45
CA PRO A 83 11.21 -22.30 -17.92
C PRO A 83 10.49 -22.98 -16.76
N GLU A 84 9.26 -22.57 -16.50
CA GLU A 84 8.43 -23.20 -15.47
C GLU A 84 8.37 -24.72 -15.75
N PRO A 85 8.50 -25.57 -14.72
CA PRO A 85 8.47 -27.01 -14.92
C PRO A 85 7.11 -27.43 -15.52
N VAL A 86 7.14 -28.15 -16.63
CA VAL A 86 5.94 -28.67 -17.27
C VAL A 86 5.42 -29.82 -16.41
N ILE A 87 4.48 -29.54 -15.51
CA ILE A 87 3.89 -30.51 -14.58
C ILE A 87 2.63 -31.10 -15.22
N LYS A 88 2.61 -32.41 -15.42
CA LYS A 88 1.46 -33.14 -15.91
C LYS A 88 0.97 -34.14 -14.89
N GLN A 89 -0.36 -34.38 -14.83
CA GLN A 89 -0.91 -35.46 -14.01
C GLN A 89 -0.53 -36.82 -14.58
N THR A 90 -0.11 -37.74 -13.72
CA THR A 90 0.21 -39.09 -14.13
C THR A 90 -1.06 -39.90 -14.35
N LYS A 91 -0.98 -40.87 -15.27
CA LYS A 91 -2.04 -41.87 -15.45
C LYS A 91 -2.01 -42.97 -14.35
N GLN A 92 -1.02 -42.96 -13.48
CA GLN A 92 -0.77 -43.96 -12.47
C GLN A 92 0.00 -43.40 -11.26
N VAL A 93 -0.09 -44.08 -10.12
CA VAL A 93 0.70 -43.75 -8.93
C VAL A 93 2.05 -44.47 -9.03
N LEU A 94 3.15 -43.69 -8.91
CA LEU A 94 4.50 -44.24 -8.98
C LEU A 94 5.14 -44.25 -7.60
N CYS A 95 5.98 -45.25 -7.33
CA CYS A 95 6.80 -45.36 -6.14
C CYS A 95 7.86 -44.20 -6.16
N PRO A 96 7.91 -43.36 -5.13
CA PRO A 96 8.87 -42.23 -5.10
C PRO A 96 10.35 -42.67 -5.04
N GLU A 97 10.62 -43.92 -4.63
CA GLU A 97 11.99 -44.45 -4.52
C GLU A 97 12.50 -45.11 -5.80
N CYS A 98 11.62 -45.81 -6.55
CA CYS A 98 12.05 -46.56 -7.72
C CYS A 98 11.31 -46.26 -9.03
N GLY A 99 10.30 -45.38 -9.01
CA GLY A 99 9.55 -45.01 -10.21
C GLY A 99 8.61 -46.11 -10.78
N GLU A 100 8.48 -47.25 -10.12
CA GLU A 100 7.58 -48.35 -10.50
C GLU A 100 6.16 -48.11 -10.03
N CYS A 101 5.18 -48.73 -10.69
CA CYS A 101 3.78 -48.64 -10.24
C CYS A 101 3.60 -49.17 -8.82
N ILE A 102 2.80 -48.47 -8.02
CA ILE A 102 2.56 -48.84 -6.62
C ILE A 102 1.07 -48.76 -6.29
N LYS A 103 0.62 -49.60 -5.34
CA LYS A 103 -0.74 -49.57 -4.78
C LYS A 103 -0.77 -48.61 -3.59
N PHE A 104 -1.94 -48.04 -3.31
CA PHE A 104 -2.11 -47.17 -2.13
C PHE A 104 -3.38 -47.48 -1.37
N LYS A 105 -3.39 -47.11 -0.09
CA LYS A 105 -4.55 -47.15 0.79
C LYS A 105 -4.56 -45.97 1.72
N ILE A 106 -5.70 -45.27 1.78
CA ILE A 106 -5.87 -44.11 2.66
C ILE A 106 -6.49 -44.57 3.96
N LYS A 107 -5.89 -44.19 5.11
CA LYS A 107 -6.41 -44.43 6.44
C LYS A 107 -6.00 -43.30 7.38
N LYS A 108 -6.96 -42.65 8.07
CA LYS A 108 -6.73 -41.56 9.02
C LYS A 108 -5.85 -40.44 8.46
N TYR A 109 -6.20 -39.90 7.28
CA TYR A 109 -5.49 -38.79 6.61
C TYR A 109 -4.06 -39.10 6.16
N LYS A 110 -3.59 -40.35 6.26
CA LYS A 110 -2.31 -40.83 5.75
C LYS A 110 -2.51 -41.82 4.62
N VAL A 111 -1.58 -41.80 3.67
CA VAL A 111 -1.59 -42.70 2.52
C VAL A 111 -0.43 -43.69 2.65
N LYS A 112 -0.78 -44.96 2.78
CA LYS A 112 0.20 -46.04 2.75
C LYS A 112 0.39 -46.51 1.32
N LEU A 113 1.60 -46.40 0.80
CA LEU A 113 2.05 -46.89 -0.50
C LEU A 113 2.67 -48.29 -0.29
N PHE A 114 2.26 -49.26 -1.11
CA PHE A 114 2.72 -50.66 -0.94
C PHE A 114 2.61 -51.47 -2.24
N GLY A 115 3.35 -52.56 -2.32
CA GLY A 115 3.25 -53.53 -3.44
C GLY A 115 3.88 -53.00 -4.75
N CYS A 116 4.92 -52.18 -4.69
CA CYS A 116 5.77 -51.96 -5.85
C CYS A 116 6.68 -53.19 -6.09
N LYS A 117 7.19 -53.29 -7.32
CA LYS A 117 8.03 -54.41 -7.75
C LYS A 117 9.27 -54.64 -6.88
N ASN A 118 9.81 -53.57 -6.29
CA ASN A 118 11.01 -53.62 -5.44
C ASN A 118 10.67 -53.70 -3.93
N GLY A 119 9.40 -53.91 -3.58
CA GLY A 119 8.96 -54.19 -2.19
C GLY A 119 8.91 -52.96 -1.27
N HIS A 120 9.07 -51.74 -1.78
CA HIS A 120 9.05 -50.51 -0.95
C HIS A 120 7.67 -50.30 -0.30
N GLN A 121 7.67 -49.93 0.98
CA GLN A 121 6.49 -49.52 1.73
C GLN A 121 6.74 -48.13 2.30
N ILE A 122 5.91 -47.16 1.95
CA ILE A 122 6.10 -45.76 2.28
C ILE A 122 4.79 -45.19 2.80
N GLU A 123 4.84 -44.38 3.84
CA GLU A 123 3.69 -43.64 4.34
C GLU A 123 3.86 -42.17 4.00
N LYS A 124 2.81 -41.55 3.50
CA LYS A 124 2.80 -40.13 3.04
C LYS A 124 1.55 -39.44 3.59
N SER A 125 1.63 -38.12 3.78
CA SER A 125 0.45 -37.28 3.99
C SER A 125 -0.42 -37.19 2.72
N LEU A 126 -1.66 -36.72 2.84
CA LEU A 126 -2.55 -36.55 1.67
C LEU A 126 -1.97 -35.59 0.66
N ASN A 127 -1.34 -34.50 1.14
CA ASN A 127 -0.74 -33.48 0.27
C ASN A 127 0.48 -34.01 -0.48
N GLU A 128 1.42 -34.65 0.22
CA GLU A 128 2.57 -35.29 -0.43
C GLU A 128 2.12 -36.35 -1.47
N PHE A 129 1.04 -37.10 -1.17
CA PHE A 129 0.49 -38.06 -2.13
C PHE A 129 -0.10 -37.37 -3.36
N LYS A 130 -0.77 -36.23 -3.20
CA LYS A 130 -1.28 -35.41 -4.31
C LYS A 130 -0.15 -35.00 -5.27
N ASP A 131 1.03 -34.67 -4.75
CA ASP A 131 2.19 -34.29 -5.55
C ASP A 131 2.80 -35.47 -6.31
N LEU A 132 2.74 -36.70 -5.74
CA LEU A 132 3.13 -37.90 -6.45
C LEU A 132 2.24 -38.22 -7.67
N LEU A 133 1.07 -37.60 -7.79
CA LEU A 133 0.19 -37.71 -8.97
C LEU A 133 0.60 -36.76 -10.09
N LYS A 134 1.66 -35.97 -9.89
CA LYS A 134 2.20 -35.02 -10.89
C LYS A 134 3.59 -35.51 -11.35
N ILE A 135 3.86 -35.49 -12.66
CA ILE A 135 5.18 -35.76 -13.22
C ILE A 135 5.78 -34.46 -13.72
N ASP A 136 6.93 -34.12 -13.19
CA ASP A 136 7.76 -33.03 -13.71
C ASP A 136 8.58 -33.54 -14.89
N GLU A 137 8.10 -33.31 -16.10
CA GLU A 137 8.76 -33.77 -17.34
C GLU A 137 10.14 -33.12 -17.56
N SER A 138 10.42 -31.96 -16.91
CA SER A 138 11.72 -31.30 -17.00
C SER A 138 12.84 -32.10 -16.31
N LYS A 139 12.48 -33.01 -15.39
CA LYS A 139 13.44 -33.91 -14.73
C LYS A 139 13.75 -35.17 -15.52
N ILE A 140 13.00 -35.44 -16.60
CA ILE A 140 13.22 -36.61 -17.46
C ILE A 140 14.22 -36.22 -18.55
N VAL A 141 15.48 -36.61 -18.34
CA VAL A 141 16.61 -36.23 -19.20
C VAL A 141 17.12 -37.43 -19.97
N CYS A 142 17.61 -37.19 -21.17
CA CYS A 142 18.31 -38.22 -21.98
C CYS A 142 19.62 -38.63 -21.30
N ASN A 143 19.76 -39.90 -20.97
CA ASN A 143 20.95 -40.41 -20.27
C ASN A 143 22.23 -40.38 -21.15
N SER A 144 22.06 -40.33 -22.48
CA SER A 144 23.17 -40.37 -23.44
C SER A 144 23.76 -38.97 -23.68
N CYS A 145 22.95 -37.98 -24.05
CA CYS A 145 23.47 -36.63 -24.32
C CYS A 145 23.38 -35.71 -23.10
N LYS A 146 22.58 -36.03 -22.06
CA LYS A 146 22.33 -35.25 -20.86
C LYS A 146 21.72 -33.85 -21.04
N ASP A 147 21.63 -33.37 -22.28
CA ASP A 147 21.16 -32.04 -22.64
C ASP A 147 19.66 -32.00 -22.99
N ALA A 148 19.13 -33.10 -23.56
CA ALA A 148 17.74 -33.16 -24.02
C ALA A 148 16.81 -33.57 -22.87
N LYS A 149 15.82 -32.74 -22.56
CA LYS A 149 14.74 -33.02 -21.63
C LYS A 149 13.47 -33.43 -22.39
N LYS A 150 12.62 -34.26 -21.71
CA LYS A 150 11.34 -34.69 -22.31
C LYS A 150 10.42 -33.51 -22.56
N SER A 151 10.40 -32.49 -21.68
CA SER A 151 9.60 -31.27 -21.80
C SER A 151 9.90 -30.44 -23.03
N ASP A 152 11.17 -30.50 -23.50
CA ASP A 152 11.69 -29.66 -24.60
C ASP A 152 11.58 -30.31 -25.97
N MET A 153 11.14 -31.59 -26.01
CA MET A 153 11.06 -32.35 -27.24
C MET A 153 9.78 -32.08 -28.03
N TYR A 154 9.91 -31.96 -29.34
CA TYR A 154 8.77 -31.81 -30.25
C TYR A 154 7.77 -32.96 -30.07
N ASN A 155 6.50 -32.65 -29.83
CA ASN A 155 5.42 -33.59 -29.47
C ASN A 155 5.71 -34.40 -28.18
N ASN A 156 6.65 -33.99 -27.30
CA ASN A 156 7.07 -34.70 -26.09
C ASN A 156 7.49 -36.16 -26.35
N ILE A 157 7.99 -36.51 -27.54
CA ILE A 157 8.42 -37.85 -27.86
C ILE A 157 9.74 -38.16 -27.16
N PHE A 158 9.73 -39.19 -26.34
CA PHE A 158 10.89 -39.67 -25.59
C PHE A 158 10.82 -41.18 -25.43
N TYR A 159 11.95 -41.84 -25.28
CA TYR A 159 12.03 -43.31 -25.32
C TYR A 159 12.70 -43.87 -24.09
N TYR A 160 12.33 -45.08 -23.71
CA TYR A 160 12.90 -45.82 -22.60
C TYR A 160 13.41 -47.17 -23.08
N CYS A 161 14.69 -47.48 -22.80
CA CYS A 161 15.27 -48.77 -23.08
C CYS A 161 15.20 -49.67 -21.87
N PHE A 162 14.46 -50.75 -21.96
CA PHE A 162 14.34 -51.76 -20.88
C PHE A 162 15.59 -52.58 -20.63
N THR A 163 16.44 -52.73 -21.64
CA THR A 163 17.67 -53.52 -21.55
C THR A 163 18.74 -52.80 -20.69
N CYS A 164 18.85 -51.48 -20.83
CA CYS A 164 19.83 -50.68 -20.10
C CYS A 164 19.21 -49.79 -19.00
N ASN A 165 17.90 -49.77 -18.83
CA ASN A 165 17.19 -48.90 -17.89
C ASN A 165 17.51 -47.41 -18.09
N GLN A 166 17.52 -46.93 -19.35
CA GLN A 166 17.90 -45.56 -19.69
C GLN A 166 16.88 -44.86 -20.57
N ASN A 167 16.82 -43.52 -20.43
CA ASN A 167 15.97 -42.65 -21.21
C ASN A 167 16.74 -42.10 -22.40
N PHE A 168 16.09 -42.00 -23.58
CA PHE A 168 16.67 -41.49 -24.80
C PHE A 168 15.79 -40.45 -25.50
N CYS A 169 16.37 -39.35 -25.97
CA CYS A 169 15.75 -38.47 -26.94
C CYS A 169 15.73 -39.16 -28.35
N PRO A 170 14.93 -38.67 -29.30
CA PRO A 170 14.83 -39.29 -30.65
C PRO A 170 16.16 -39.48 -31.35
N VAL A 171 17.07 -38.53 -31.21
CA VAL A 171 18.40 -38.55 -31.82
C VAL A 171 19.31 -39.64 -31.23
N CYS A 172 19.32 -39.72 -29.89
CA CYS A 172 20.13 -40.70 -29.18
C CYS A 172 19.57 -42.12 -29.30
N LYS A 173 18.23 -42.26 -29.42
CA LYS A 173 17.57 -43.55 -29.71
C LYS A 173 18.10 -44.15 -31.00
N SER A 174 18.14 -43.41 -32.14
CA SER A 174 18.59 -43.85 -33.43
C SER A 174 20.07 -44.31 -33.46
N LYS A 175 20.89 -43.77 -32.56
CA LYS A 175 22.30 -44.20 -32.40
C LYS A 175 22.34 -45.50 -31.55
N HIS A 176 21.53 -45.59 -30.51
CA HIS A 176 21.48 -46.71 -29.58
C HIS A 176 20.92 -47.99 -30.20
N GLU A 177 19.99 -47.89 -31.16
CA GLU A 177 19.41 -48.99 -31.89
C GLU A 177 20.38 -49.68 -32.89
N LYS A 178 21.45 -48.96 -33.35
CA LYS A 178 22.38 -49.49 -34.35
C LYS A 178 23.36 -50.52 -33.83
N ASP A 179 23.67 -50.49 -32.54
CA ASP A 179 24.77 -51.28 -31.99
C ASP A 179 24.39 -52.60 -31.32
N ILE A 180 23.17 -52.79 -30.84
CA ILE A 180 22.75 -53.99 -30.13
C ILE A 180 21.21 -54.15 -30.18
N LYS A 181 20.67 -55.40 -30.16
CA LYS A 181 19.22 -55.70 -30.02
C LYS A 181 18.67 -55.31 -28.65
N HIS A 182 18.48 -54.01 -28.46
CA HIS A 182 17.85 -53.50 -27.25
C HIS A 182 16.35 -53.30 -27.47
N LYS A 183 15.56 -53.60 -26.41
CA LYS A 183 14.11 -53.35 -26.42
C LYS A 183 13.83 -51.93 -25.96
N ILE A 184 13.32 -51.10 -26.89
CA ILE A 184 13.05 -49.65 -26.68
C ILE A 184 11.59 -49.41 -27.01
N LEU A 185 10.87 -48.79 -26.03
CA LEU A 185 9.48 -48.37 -26.22
C LEU A 185 9.35 -46.84 -25.98
N ASP A 186 8.21 -46.32 -26.39
CA ASP A 186 7.82 -44.96 -25.99
C ASP A 186 7.80 -44.84 -24.46
N TYR A 187 8.36 -43.76 -23.93
CA TYR A 187 8.47 -43.51 -22.49
C TYR A 187 7.11 -43.57 -21.79
N ASP A 188 6.05 -43.02 -22.44
CA ASP A 188 4.71 -42.98 -21.87
C ASP A 188 4.03 -44.36 -21.86
N MET A 189 4.50 -45.33 -22.64
CA MET A 189 3.98 -46.69 -22.71
C MET A 189 4.73 -47.70 -21.83
N LYS A 190 5.84 -47.33 -21.20
CA LYS A 190 6.75 -48.23 -20.48
C LYS A 190 6.07 -49.08 -19.37
N ASN A 191 5.03 -48.56 -18.74
CA ASN A 191 4.36 -49.22 -17.61
C ASN A 191 3.04 -49.92 -18.05
N PHE A 192 2.65 -49.83 -19.30
CA PHE A 192 1.38 -50.40 -19.80
C PHE A 192 1.58 -51.51 -20.82
N THR A 193 2.81 -51.79 -21.21
CA THR A 193 3.16 -52.71 -22.31
C THR A 193 4.05 -53.84 -21.81
N CYS A 194 3.80 -55.07 -22.25
CA CYS A 194 4.64 -56.23 -21.94
C CYS A 194 6.01 -56.12 -22.67
N ILE A 195 7.09 -56.28 -21.90
CA ILE A 195 8.46 -56.12 -22.41
C ILE A 195 8.80 -57.26 -23.42
N GLU A 196 8.25 -58.47 -23.21
CA GLU A 196 8.56 -59.64 -24.01
C GLU A 196 7.81 -59.66 -25.35
N HIS A 197 6.56 -59.22 -25.35
CA HIS A 197 5.68 -59.33 -26.51
C HIS A 197 5.27 -57.99 -27.14
N GLU A 198 5.63 -56.89 -26.53
CA GLU A 198 5.29 -55.52 -26.98
C GLU A 198 3.76 -55.27 -27.06
N GLU A 199 2.97 -56.06 -26.35
CA GLU A 199 1.52 -55.94 -26.27
C GLU A 199 1.05 -55.32 -24.97
N PRO A 200 -0.10 -54.59 -24.96
CA PRO A 200 -0.70 -54.06 -23.76
C PRO A 200 -0.99 -55.16 -22.71
N TYR A 201 -0.81 -54.84 -21.47
CA TYR A 201 -1.24 -55.71 -20.37
C TYR A 201 -2.77 -55.81 -20.34
N ASN A 202 -3.30 -57.02 -20.16
CA ASN A 202 -4.73 -57.27 -20.01
C ASN A 202 -5.11 -58.04 -18.78
N SER A 203 -4.14 -58.61 -18.07
CA SER A 203 -4.34 -59.45 -16.91
C SER A 203 -3.24 -59.28 -15.86
N TYR A 204 -3.50 -59.74 -14.63
CA TYR A 204 -2.56 -59.75 -13.50
C TYR A 204 -2.44 -61.14 -12.95
N CYS A 205 -1.23 -61.66 -12.83
CA CYS A 205 -0.98 -62.97 -12.18
C CYS A 205 -0.73 -62.73 -10.68
N LYS A 206 -1.60 -63.33 -9.82
CA LYS A 206 -1.50 -63.18 -8.37
C LYS A 206 -0.27 -63.89 -7.79
N LYS A 207 0.09 -65.05 -8.29
CA LYS A 207 1.22 -65.84 -7.82
C LYS A 207 2.55 -65.21 -8.20
N CYS A 208 2.68 -64.62 -9.38
CA CYS A 208 3.88 -63.97 -9.84
C CYS A 208 3.92 -62.50 -9.51
N GLU A 209 2.84 -61.92 -9.00
CA GLU A 209 2.65 -60.50 -8.66
C GLU A 209 3.00 -59.53 -9.79
N LYS A 210 2.69 -59.88 -11.07
CA LYS A 210 2.98 -59.05 -12.24
C LYS A 210 1.86 -58.98 -13.26
N ASN A 211 1.85 -57.84 -14.00
CA ASN A 211 0.97 -57.63 -15.12
C ASN A 211 1.43 -58.51 -16.28
N ILE A 212 0.50 -59.11 -17.02
CA ILE A 212 0.74 -60.04 -18.14
C ILE A 212 -0.12 -59.61 -19.34
N CYS A 213 0.39 -59.83 -20.56
CA CYS A 213 -0.35 -59.69 -21.83
C CYS A 213 -1.03 -61.01 -22.22
N LEU A 214 -1.83 -60.99 -23.29
CA LEU A 214 -2.52 -62.21 -23.77
C LEU A 214 -1.55 -63.34 -24.07
N LYS A 215 -0.43 -63.09 -24.69
CA LYS A 215 0.58 -64.10 -25.03
C LYS A 215 1.32 -64.68 -23.82
N CYS A 216 1.40 -63.90 -22.71
CA CYS A 216 1.99 -64.41 -21.49
C CYS A 216 1.07 -65.38 -20.74
N ILE A 217 -0.25 -65.37 -20.95
CA ILE A 217 -1.23 -66.17 -20.20
C ILE A 217 -0.90 -67.65 -20.32
N GLU A 218 -0.52 -68.14 -21.49
CA GLU A 218 -0.15 -69.53 -21.70
C GLU A 218 0.97 -70.04 -20.78
N ASN A 219 1.89 -69.20 -20.39
CA ASN A 219 2.99 -69.49 -19.46
C ASN A 219 2.58 -69.41 -17.99
N HIS A 220 1.31 -69.16 -17.71
CA HIS A 220 0.76 -68.99 -16.37
C HIS A 220 -0.52 -69.83 -16.12
N ASP A 221 -0.75 -70.87 -16.92
CA ASP A 221 -1.99 -71.66 -16.91
C ASP A 221 -2.35 -72.27 -15.50
N ASP A 222 -1.36 -72.58 -14.70
CA ASP A 222 -1.54 -73.09 -13.32
C ASP A 222 -1.64 -71.96 -12.26
N HIS A 223 -1.65 -70.71 -12.66
CA HIS A 223 -1.67 -69.56 -11.76
C HIS A 223 -3.04 -68.88 -11.70
N GLU A 224 -3.38 -68.31 -10.56
CA GLU A 224 -4.58 -67.50 -10.45
C GLU A 224 -4.39 -66.16 -11.20
N ILE A 225 -5.17 -65.98 -12.29
CA ILE A 225 -5.10 -64.81 -13.17
C ILE A 225 -6.34 -63.95 -12.95
N ILE A 226 -6.15 -62.63 -12.80
CA ILE A 226 -7.24 -61.65 -12.76
C ILE A 226 -7.24 -60.94 -14.08
N ASN A 227 -8.31 -61.16 -14.89
CA ASN A 227 -8.52 -60.38 -16.12
C ASN A 227 -9.04 -58.96 -15.78
N TYR A 228 -8.47 -57.95 -16.41
CA TYR A 228 -8.82 -56.56 -16.16
C TYR A 228 -10.28 -56.23 -16.45
N GLN A 229 -10.88 -56.88 -17.47
CA GLN A 229 -12.31 -56.69 -17.81
C GLN A 229 -13.24 -57.06 -16.66
N ASN A 230 -12.86 -57.99 -15.78
CA ASN A 230 -13.65 -58.43 -14.66
C ASN A 230 -13.62 -57.50 -13.47
N ILE A 231 -12.67 -56.56 -13.42
CA ILE A 231 -12.44 -55.64 -12.33
C ILE A 231 -12.58 -54.16 -12.76
N LEU A 232 -12.99 -53.92 -14.02
CA LEU A 232 -13.18 -52.54 -14.52
C LEU A 232 -14.27 -51.80 -13.72
N PRO A 233 -13.96 -50.73 -13.03
CA PRO A 233 -14.96 -49.94 -12.31
C PRO A 233 -15.89 -49.20 -13.28
N LYS A 234 -17.18 -49.12 -12.92
CA LYS A 234 -18.13 -48.30 -13.64
C LYS A 234 -17.86 -46.81 -13.32
N LYS A 235 -17.21 -46.11 -14.22
CA LYS A 235 -16.75 -44.72 -14.03
C LYS A 235 -17.87 -43.82 -13.53
N ASN A 236 -19.08 -43.89 -14.09
CA ASN A 236 -20.20 -43.03 -13.72
C ASN A 236 -20.71 -43.27 -12.29
N GLU A 237 -20.66 -44.54 -11.77
CA GLU A 237 -21.02 -44.82 -10.39
C GLU A 237 -20.00 -44.23 -9.43
N LYS A 238 -18.70 -44.30 -9.75
CA LYS A 238 -17.64 -43.69 -8.92
C LYS A 238 -17.65 -42.18 -8.94
N LEU A 239 -17.95 -41.55 -10.08
CA LEU A 239 -18.16 -40.11 -10.15
C LEU A 239 -19.28 -39.63 -9.24
N LYS A 240 -20.44 -40.33 -9.27
CA LYS A 240 -21.58 -40.03 -8.40
C LYS A 240 -21.27 -40.21 -6.91
N GLU A 241 -20.44 -41.20 -6.53
CA GLU A 241 -19.96 -41.34 -5.15
C GLU A 241 -19.11 -40.14 -4.72
N CYS A 242 -18.23 -39.65 -5.59
CA CYS A 242 -17.41 -38.47 -5.34
C CYS A 242 -18.23 -37.18 -5.23
N GLU A 243 -19.23 -36.98 -6.09
CA GLU A 243 -20.16 -35.83 -6.03
C GLU A 243 -20.97 -35.85 -4.71
N ASN A 244 -21.44 -37.00 -4.28
CA ASN A 244 -22.14 -37.14 -2.99
C ASN A 244 -21.22 -36.82 -1.79
N LEU A 245 -19.93 -37.18 -1.86
CA LEU A 245 -18.95 -36.81 -0.85
C LEU A 245 -18.73 -35.30 -0.84
N ARG A 246 -18.60 -34.65 -2.03
CA ARG A 246 -18.47 -33.19 -2.14
C ARG A 246 -19.65 -32.49 -1.47
N THR A 247 -20.89 -32.90 -1.79
CA THR A 247 -22.10 -32.31 -1.18
C THR A 247 -22.11 -32.40 0.35
N LYS A 248 -21.58 -33.50 0.91
CA LYS A 248 -21.48 -33.67 2.37
C LYS A 248 -20.44 -32.71 2.96
N ILE A 249 -19.30 -32.52 2.28
CA ILE A 249 -18.25 -31.58 2.69
C ILE A 249 -18.80 -30.15 2.69
N ASP A 250 -19.50 -29.74 1.64
CA ASP A 250 -20.07 -28.41 1.52
C ASP A 250 -21.08 -28.11 2.64
N LYS A 251 -21.99 -29.04 2.95
CA LYS A 251 -22.91 -28.89 4.09
C LYS A 251 -22.20 -28.82 5.43
N MET A 252 -21.15 -29.58 5.63
CA MET A 252 -20.36 -29.54 6.87
C MET A 252 -19.65 -28.19 7.01
N THR A 253 -19.11 -27.64 5.92
CA THR A 253 -18.46 -26.33 5.89
C THR A 253 -19.45 -25.21 6.23
N GLU A 254 -20.66 -25.24 5.65
CA GLU A 254 -21.73 -24.30 5.95
C GLU A 254 -22.10 -24.32 7.45
N TYR A 255 -22.30 -25.49 8.03
CA TYR A 255 -22.61 -25.63 9.44
C TYR A 255 -21.50 -25.13 10.37
N ILE A 256 -20.22 -25.41 10.06
CA ILE A 256 -19.09 -24.90 10.84
C ILE A 256 -19.01 -23.37 10.79
N ASN A 257 -19.24 -22.78 9.63
CA ASN A 257 -19.24 -21.32 9.47
C ASN A 257 -20.39 -20.66 10.24
N GLU A 258 -21.56 -21.27 10.27
CA GLU A 258 -22.69 -20.79 11.10
C GLU A 258 -22.34 -20.83 12.59
N LEU A 259 -21.78 -21.92 13.09
CA LEU A 259 -21.32 -22.05 14.47
C LEU A 259 -20.26 -21.00 14.81
N PHE A 260 -19.26 -20.80 13.96
CA PHE A 260 -18.21 -19.82 14.16
C PHE A 260 -18.79 -18.40 14.26
N ASN A 261 -19.73 -18.04 13.41
CA ASN A 261 -20.41 -16.74 13.45
C ASN A 261 -21.21 -16.54 14.76
N ILE A 262 -21.83 -17.60 15.27
CA ILE A 262 -22.55 -17.54 16.56
C ILE A 262 -21.55 -17.31 17.71
N PHE A 263 -20.43 -18.04 17.74
CA PHE A 263 -19.41 -17.87 18.77
C PHE A 263 -18.80 -16.47 18.74
N GLN A 264 -18.52 -15.92 17.57
CA GLN A 264 -18.02 -14.55 17.45
C GLN A 264 -19.00 -13.50 18.00
N LYS A 265 -20.31 -13.68 17.78
CA LYS A 265 -21.33 -12.79 18.35
C LYS A 265 -21.37 -12.90 19.87
N ILE A 266 -21.26 -14.09 20.40
CA ILE A 266 -21.26 -14.33 21.86
C ILE A 266 -20.04 -13.63 22.47
N ILE A 267 -18.83 -13.82 21.95
CA ILE A 267 -17.60 -13.18 22.43
C ILE A 267 -17.74 -11.65 22.41
N LYS A 268 -18.19 -11.07 21.29
CA LYS A 268 -18.38 -9.63 21.16
C LYS A 268 -19.36 -9.05 22.19
N ASN A 269 -20.48 -9.75 22.49
CA ASN A 269 -21.42 -9.32 23.49
C ASN A 269 -20.79 -9.33 24.91
N TYR A 270 -19.91 -10.27 25.20
CA TYR A 270 -19.20 -10.31 26.48
C TYR A 270 -18.13 -9.22 26.58
N GLU A 271 -17.45 -8.89 25.48
CA GLU A 271 -16.51 -7.75 25.44
C GLU A 271 -17.25 -6.44 25.74
N ILE A 272 -18.39 -6.19 25.09
CA ILE A 272 -19.22 -5.01 25.34
C ILE A 272 -19.71 -4.99 26.80
N PHE A 273 -20.16 -6.13 27.34
CA PHE A 273 -20.58 -6.22 28.72
C PHE A 273 -19.44 -5.90 29.68
N TYR A 274 -18.23 -6.41 29.43
CA TYR A 274 -17.03 -6.08 30.22
C TYR A 274 -16.71 -4.58 30.15
N GLU A 275 -16.74 -3.98 28.96
CA GLU A 275 -16.50 -2.54 28.78
C GLU A 275 -17.50 -1.69 29.58
N ILE A 276 -18.80 -2.02 29.52
CA ILE A 276 -19.84 -1.33 30.30
C ILE A 276 -19.57 -1.43 31.80
N GLN A 277 -19.21 -2.61 32.30
CA GLN A 277 -18.89 -2.79 33.71
C GLN A 277 -17.66 -1.99 34.12
N MET A 278 -16.62 -1.99 33.31
CA MET A 278 -15.41 -1.20 33.57
C MET A 278 -15.69 0.31 33.56
N ASP A 279 -16.54 0.78 32.64
CA ASP A 279 -16.94 2.19 32.60
C ASP A 279 -17.72 2.60 33.86
N ILE A 280 -18.64 1.77 34.35
CA ILE A 280 -19.38 2.00 35.57
C ILE A 280 -18.42 2.08 36.77
N ILE A 281 -17.46 1.15 36.87
CA ILE A 281 -16.46 1.10 37.95
C ILE A 281 -15.52 2.31 37.89
N ASN A 282 -15.00 2.64 36.73
CA ASN A 282 -14.04 3.73 36.55
C ASN A 282 -14.64 5.13 36.76
N ASN A 283 -15.94 5.29 36.52
CA ASN A 283 -16.65 6.55 36.75
C ASN A 283 -17.23 6.68 38.16
N PHE A 284 -16.99 5.67 39.00
CA PHE A 284 -17.46 5.71 40.40
C PHE A 284 -16.67 6.70 41.23
N ASP A 285 -17.33 7.73 41.77
CA ASP A 285 -16.73 8.71 42.69
C ASP A 285 -17.40 8.66 44.06
N ILE A 286 -16.62 8.28 45.06
CA ILE A 286 -17.07 8.21 46.47
C ILE A 286 -17.58 9.56 46.99
N LYS A 287 -17.19 10.68 46.37
CA LYS A 287 -17.62 12.03 46.80
C LYS A 287 -19.00 12.44 46.27
N ASN A 288 -19.46 11.81 45.20
CA ASN A 288 -20.71 12.17 44.52
C ASN A 288 -21.62 10.94 44.38
N LEU A 289 -22.20 10.51 45.54
CA LEU A 289 -23.00 9.29 45.63
C LEU A 289 -24.50 9.58 45.45
N ASN A 290 -25.20 8.75 44.69
CA ASN A 290 -26.65 8.59 44.70
C ASN A 290 -27.03 7.10 44.74
N TYR A 291 -28.31 6.81 45.04
CA TYR A 291 -28.80 5.45 45.23
C TYR A 291 -28.70 4.63 43.93
N GLU A 292 -29.02 5.21 42.80
CA GLU A 292 -28.98 4.56 41.50
C GLU A 292 -27.54 4.14 41.14
N MET A 293 -26.58 4.97 41.44
CA MET A 293 -25.14 4.70 41.23
C MET A 293 -24.68 3.52 42.08
N LEU A 294 -25.04 3.52 43.38
CA LEU A 294 -24.69 2.45 44.30
C LEU A 294 -25.43 1.14 43.96
N TYR A 295 -26.67 1.22 43.50
CA TYR A 295 -27.43 0.09 43.01
C TYR A 295 -26.77 -0.54 41.80
N ASN A 296 -26.35 0.27 40.80
CA ASN A 296 -25.72 -0.22 39.57
C ASN A 296 -24.38 -0.90 39.85
N ILE A 297 -23.55 -0.33 40.76
CA ILE A 297 -22.27 -0.95 41.13
C ILE A 297 -22.47 -2.25 41.89
N ASN A 298 -23.39 -2.29 42.85
CA ASN A 298 -23.69 -3.50 43.64
C ASN A 298 -24.36 -4.60 42.77
N SER A 299 -24.97 -4.24 41.64
CA SER A 299 -25.58 -5.23 40.72
C SER A 299 -24.56 -5.89 39.79
N ILE A 300 -23.30 -5.40 39.79
CA ILE A 300 -22.19 -6.00 39.01
C ILE A 300 -21.84 -7.42 39.49
N ASP A 301 -22.07 -7.73 40.78
CA ASP A 301 -21.73 -9.04 41.38
C ASP A 301 -22.63 -10.22 40.95
N ASN A 302 -23.66 -10.02 40.17
CA ASN A 302 -24.57 -11.10 39.75
C ASN A 302 -24.04 -11.83 38.47
N TRP A 303 -22.89 -12.48 38.59
CA TRP A 303 -22.19 -13.25 37.58
C TRP A 303 -22.90 -14.55 37.10
N ASN A 304 -24.16 -14.74 37.37
CA ASN A 304 -24.92 -15.96 36.98
C ASN A 304 -25.05 -16.12 35.44
N TYR A 305 -24.78 -15.07 34.67
CA TYR A 305 -24.82 -15.12 33.21
C TYR A 305 -23.59 -15.79 32.57
N PHE A 306 -22.51 -16.04 33.30
CA PHE A 306 -21.28 -16.66 32.77
C PHE A 306 -21.22 -18.18 32.97
N LYS A 307 -22.19 -18.80 33.61
CA LYS A 307 -22.21 -20.26 33.74
C LYS A 307 -22.18 -21.00 32.39
N ASP A 308 -22.75 -20.39 31.36
CA ASP A 308 -22.78 -20.99 30.02
C ASP A 308 -21.36 -20.97 29.37
N ILE A 309 -20.50 -19.99 29.65
CA ILE A 309 -19.11 -19.98 29.20
C ILE A 309 -18.30 -21.08 29.87
N ASP A 310 -18.44 -21.24 31.18
CA ASP A 310 -17.76 -22.30 31.90
C ASP A 310 -18.20 -23.68 31.43
N ILE A 311 -19.47 -23.85 31.05
CA ILE A 311 -19.99 -25.06 30.44
C ILE A 311 -19.37 -25.31 29.07
N ILE A 312 -19.23 -24.26 28.24
CA ILE A 312 -18.62 -24.34 26.91
C ILE A 312 -17.11 -24.64 27.01
N ILE A 313 -16.40 -24.00 27.94
CA ILE A 313 -14.95 -24.18 28.12
C ILE A 313 -14.62 -25.54 28.78
N ASN A 314 -15.39 -25.96 29.79
CA ASN A 314 -15.04 -27.10 30.64
C ASN A 314 -15.63 -28.45 30.19
N ASN A 315 -16.73 -28.48 29.39
CA ASN A 315 -17.40 -29.73 29.03
C ASN A 315 -17.05 -30.25 27.61
N ASN A 316 -16.09 -29.68 26.90
CA ASN A 316 -15.86 -30.01 25.50
C ASN A 316 -14.71 -30.99 25.26
N THR A 317 -14.73 -32.17 25.95
CA THR A 317 -13.77 -33.26 25.74
C THR A 317 -13.74 -33.75 24.28
N LYS A 318 -14.88 -33.85 23.61
CA LYS A 318 -14.94 -34.25 22.18
C LYS A 318 -14.39 -33.21 21.20
N ILE A 319 -14.56 -31.93 21.45
CA ILE A 319 -13.92 -30.88 20.61
C ILE A 319 -12.41 -30.83 20.90
N LYS A 320 -11.98 -31.03 22.16
CA LYS A 320 -10.55 -31.16 22.48
C LYS A 320 -9.91 -32.38 21.81
N GLU A 321 -10.53 -33.53 21.83
CA GLU A 321 -10.06 -34.73 21.12
C GLU A 321 -9.97 -34.48 19.60
N ILE A 322 -10.94 -33.77 19.02
CA ILE A 322 -10.91 -33.40 17.60
C ILE A 322 -9.81 -32.39 17.34
N LEU A 323 -9.66 -31.37 18.18
CA LEU A 323 -8.59 -30.35 18.06
C LEU A 323 -7.20 -30.94 18.26
N GLU A 324 -7.02 -31.87 19.20
CA GLU A 324 -5.74 -32.58 19.40
C GLU A 324 -5.38 -33.47 18.20
N ILE A 325 -6.37 -34.11 17.57
CA ILE A 325 -6.16 -34.88 16.33
C ILE A 325 -5.77 -33.94 15.17
N TYR A 326 -6.32 -32.71 15.10
CA TYR A 326 -5.96 -31.74 14.09
C TYR A 326 -4.64 -31.02 14.40
N GLN A 327 -4.35 -30.67 15.64
CA GLN A 327 -3.11 -30.00 16.03
C GLN A 327 -1.87 -30.89 15.87
N GLN A 328 -1.97 -32.17 16.06
CA GLN A 328 -0.88 -33.14 15.76
C GLN A 328 -0.61 -33.28 14.25
N ASN A 329 -1.57 -32.91 13.40
CA ASN A 329 -1.42 -32.88 11.95
C ASN A 329 -1.00 -31.51 11.41
N ASP A 330 -1.30 -30.40 12.12
CA ASP A 330 -1.03 -29.02 11.70
C ASP A 330 0.46 -28.66 11.69
N GLU A 331 1.29 -29.31 12.50
CA GLU A 331 2.75 -29.07 12.46
C GLU A 331 3.41 -29.68 11.22
N GLU A 332 2.83 -30.75 10.65
CA GLU A 332 3.27 -31.32 9.38
C GLU A 332 2.61 -30.65 8.15
N GLU A 333 1.42 -30.05 8.30
CA GLU A 333 0.67 -29.41 7.20
C GLU A 333 1.16 -27.98 6.83
N LYS A 334 1.77 -27.25 7.75
CA LYS A 334 2.27 -25.88 7.49
C LYS A 334 3.32 -25.75 6.39
N VAL A 335 3.88 -26.85 5.93
CA VAL A 335 4.86 -26.88 4.83
C VAL A 335 4.21 -27.18 3.47
N LEU A 336 3.00 -27.71 3.42
CA LEU A 336 2.40 -28.29 2.20
C LEU A 336 1.09 -27.67 1.70
N GLU A 337 0.56 -26.62 2.35
CA GLU A 337 -0.68 -25.94 1.90
C GLU A 337 -0.54 -25.07 0.66
N LYS A 338 0.56 -25.14 -0.08
CA LYS A 338 0.82 -24.19 -1.19
C LYS A 338 0.10 -24.46 -2.50
N GLU A 339 -0.63 -25.58 -2.68
CA GLU A 339 -1.24 -25.88 -3.99
C GLU A 339 -2.58 -26.61 -3.93
N LYS A 340 -3.59 -26.02 -3.30
CA LYS A 340 -4.98 -26.35 -3.70
C LYS A 340 -5.30 -25.53 -4.96
N GLU A 341 -5.68 -26.18 -6.05
CA GLU A 341 -6.38 -25.53 -7.15
C GLU A 341 -7.69 -24.96 -6.59
N LYS A 342 -7.65 -23.72 -6.12
CA LYS A 342 -8.82 -22.96 -5.73
C LYS A 342 -9.60 -22.64 -7.00
N GLU A 343 -10.93 -22.70 -6.92
CA GLU A 343 -11.79 -22.20 -8.00
C GLU A 343 -11.25 -20.85 -8.46
N ASN A 344 -10.98 -20.72 -9.74
CA ASN A 344 -10.47 -19.53 -10.40
C ASN A 344 -11.57 -18.44 -10.45
N SER A 345 -12.23 -18.21 -9.31
CA SER A 345 -13.36 -17.31 -9.19
C SER A 345 -13.51 -16.74 -7.78
N ILE A 346 -14.06 -15.53 -7.70
CA ILE A 346 -14.40 -14.85 -6.44
C ILE A 346 -15.81 -14.30 -6.48
N LYS A 347 -16.43 -14.21 -5.29
CA LYS A 347 -17.76 -13.62 -5.09
C LYS A 347 -17.68 -12.27 -4.39
N ILE A 348 -18.43 -11.30 -4.89
CA ILE A 348 -18.44 -9.91 -4.42
C ILE A 348 -19.89 -9.48 -4.24
N LYS A 349 -20.20 -8.80 -3.14
CA LYS A 349 -21.55 -8.32 -2.84
C LYS A 349 -21.63 -6.80 -2.88
N TYR A 350 -22.57 -6.30 -3.65
CA TYR A 350 -22.88 -4.87 -3.76
C TYR A 350 -24.30 -4.58 -3.32
N LYS A 351 -24.54 -3.38 -2.80
CA LYS A 351 -25.89 -2.87 -2.50
C LYS A 351 -26.29 -1.83 -3.53
N VAL A 352 -27.47 -1.99 -4.11
CA VAL A 352 -28.09 -0.96 -4.97
C VAL A 352 -28.79 0.06 -4.09
N ASN A 353 -28.37 1.33 -4.13
CA ASN A 353 -28.93 2.39 -3.31
C ASN A 353 -30.05 3.14 -4.08
N ARG A 354 -31.14 3.53 -3.39
CA ARG A 354 -32.26 4.34 -3.95
C ARG A 354 -31.85 5.72 -4.48
N GLU A 355 -30.73 6.25 -3.98
CA GLU A 355 -30.31 7.62 -4.28
C GLU A 355 -29.46 7.76 -5.53
N THR A 356 -28.98 6.66 -6.08
CA THR A 356 -28.32 6.70 -7.37
C THR A 356 -29.39 6.91 -8.45
N LYS A 357 -29.53 8.16 -8.92
CA LYS A 357 -30.26 8.47 -10.15
C LYS A 357 -29.65 7.77 -11.38
N GLU A 358 -28.59 7.04 -11.18
CA GLU A 358 -27.83 6.31 -12.17
C GLU A 358 -28.46 4.93 -12.34
N LYS A 359 -28.83 4.60 -13.56
CA LYS A 359 -29.33 3.28 -13.95
C LYS A 359 -28.25 2.20 -13.92
N GLU A 360 -27.01 2.59 -13.64
CA GLU A 360 -25.83 1.73 -13.65
C GLU A 360 -25.14 1.70 -12.30
N LEU A 361 -24.65 0.51 -11.91
CA LEU A 361 -23.81 0.28 -10.73
C LEU A 361 -22.35 0.05 -11.14
N LYS A 362 -21.43 0.82 -10.62
CA LYS A 362 -19.99 0.57 -10.78
C LYS A 362 -19.57 -0.62 -9.91
N ILE A 363 -18.99 -1.63 -10.54
CA ILE A 363 -18.61 -2.90 -9.90
C ILE A 363 -17.11 -3.15 -9.92
N PHE A 364 -16.40 -2.59 -10.89
CA PHE A 364 -14.93 -2.63 -10.98
C PHE A 364 -14.38 -1.27 -11.41
N GLY A 365 -13.10 -1.03 -11.17
CA GLY A 365 -12.42 0.15 -11.68
C GLY A 365 -12.18 0.05 -13.19
N GLU A 366 -12.31 1.16 -13.89
CA GLU A 366 -12.14 1.25 -15.35
C GLU A 366 -10.76 0.73 -15.80
N THR A 367 -9.71 1.16 -15.11
CA THR A 367 -8.32 0.75 -15.41
C THR A 367 -8.13 -0.76 -15.26
N PHE A 368 -8.71 -1.37 -14.22
CA PHE A 368 -8.66 -2.82 -14.04
C PHE A 368 -9.33 -3.56 -15.20
N VAL A 369 -10.50 -3.09 -15.61
CA VAL A 369 -11.25 -3.68 -16.74
C VAL A 369 -10.44 -3.61 -18.04
N ILE A 370 -9.82 -2.45 -18.32
CA ILE A 370 -8.99 -2.27 -19.52
C ILE A 370 -7.79 -3.23 -19.51
N ASN A 371 -7.08 -3.34 -18.39
CA ASN A 371 -5.85 -4.14 -18.26
C ASN A 371 -6.10 -5.66 -18.30
N ASN A 372 -7.31 -6.10 -17.94
CA ASN A 372 -7.67 -7.51 -17.79
C ASN A 372 -8.76 -7.98 -18.76
N LYS A 373 -9.11 -7.17 -19.75
CA LYS A 373 -10.06 -7.54 -20.80
C LYS A 373 -9.65 -8.84 -21.49
N GLY A 374 -10.57 -9.80 -21.56
CA GLY A 374 -10.35 -11.12 -22.14
C GLY A 374 -9.58 -12.12 -21.24
N LYS A 375 -9.11 -11.71 -20.05
CA LYS A 375 -8.52 -12.61 -19.05
C LYS A 375 -9.54 -13.09 -18.01
N CYS A 376 -10.53 -12.24 -17.72
CA CYS A 376 -11.57 -12.48 -16.74
C CYS A 376 -12.96 -12.32 -17.34
N ASN A 377 -13.94 -13.04 -16.79
CA ASN A 377 -15.37 -12.93 -17.09
C ASN A 377 -16.14 -12.78 -15.81
N ILE A 378 -17.37 -12.24 -15.88
CA ILE A 378 -18.24 -12.06 -14.73
C ILE A 378 -19.57 -12.81 -14.88
N GLU A 379 -20.06 -13.31 -13.77
CA GLU A 379 -21.44 -13.81 -13.62
C GLU A 379 -22.07 -13.03 -12.48
N TYR A 380 -23.32 -12.60 -12.61
CA TYR A 380 -24.02 -11.92 -11.52
C TYR A 380 -25.47 -12.31 -11.41
N VAL A 381 -25.98 -12.24 -10.18
CA VAL A 381 -27.35 -12.58 -9.81
C VAL A 381 -27.93 -11.47 -8.96
N PHE A 382 -29.17 -11.07 -9.24
CA PHE A 382 -29.92 -10.17 -8.37
C PHE A 382 -30.67 -11.00 -7.32
N SER A 383 -30.42 -10.70 -6.04
CA SER A 383 -31.14 -11.37 -4.92
C SER A 383 -32.50 -10.71 -4.72
N GLY A 384 -33.53 -11.21 -5.41
CA GLY A 384 -34.92 -10.75 -5.26
C GLY A 384 -35.90 -11.89 -5.45
N PRO A 385 -37.16 -11.79 -4.98
CA PRO A 385 -38.11 -12.90 -4.98
C PRO A 385 -38.59 -13.36 -6.36
N TYR A 386 -38.15 -12.73 -7.44
CA TYR A 386 -38.66 -12.98 -8.82
C TYR A 386 -37.57 -13.24 -9.87
N PHE A 387 -36.27 -13.29 -9.52
CA PHE A 387 -35.19 -13.41 -10.51
C PHE A 387 -34.16 -14.43 -10.04
N ASP A 388 -34.06 -15.54 -10.74
CA ASP A 388 -33.07 -16.62 -10.49
C ASP A 388 -32.09 -16.79 -11.68
N ASP A 389 -32.13 -15.88 -12.65
CA ASP A 389 -31.30 -16.01 -13.83
C ASP A 389 -29.89 -15.45 -13.60
N THR A 390 -28.87 -16.31 -13.73
CA THR A 390 -27.47 -15.92 -13.72
C THR A 390 -27.11 -15.30 -15.06
N ILE A 391 -26.72 -14.02 -15.05
CA ILE A 391 -26.24 -13.30 -16.24
C ILE A 391 -24.74 -13.49 -16.36
N LYS A 392 -24.28 -14.01 -17.50
CA LYS A 392 -22.85 -14.20 -17.84
C LYS A 392 -22.42 -13.17 -18.87
N CYS A 393 -21.33 -12.48 -18.65
CA CYS A 393 -20.81 -11.52 -19.61
C CYS A 393 -19.28 -11.33 -19.46
N ASP A 394 -18.68 -10.64 -20.41
CA ASP A 394 -17.29 -10.20 -20.34
C ASP A 394 -17.09 -9.22 -19.18
N LEU A 395 -15.83 -9.10 -18.73
CA LEU A 395 -15.43 -8.15 -17.70
C LEU A 395 -15.81 -6.73 -18.09
N LYS A 396 -16.57 -6.05 -17.23
CA LYS A 396 -17.06 -4.66 -17.46
C LYS A 396 -17.03 -3.84 -16.16
N GLU A 397 -16.93 -2.52 -16.32
CA GLU A 397 -16.90 -1.57 -15.20
C GLU A 397 -18.23 -1.46 -14.47
N LYS A 398 -19.32 -1.43 -15.23
CA LYS A 398 -20.68 -1.13 -14.72
C LYS A 398 -21.69 -2.16 -15.18
N ILE A 399 -22.73 -2.36 -14.39
CA ILE A 399 -23.91 -3.16 -14.74
C ILE A 399 -25.17 -2.33 -14.61
N GLU A 400 -26.17 -2.61 -15.46
CA GLU A 400 -27.50 -1.99 -15.37
C GLU A 400 -28.23 -2.54 -14.14
N VAL A 401 -28.86 -1.62 -13.38
CA VAL A 401 -29.59 -1.93 -12.15
C VAL A 401 -31.00 -1.31 -12.15
N ASP A 402 -31.52 -0.96 -13.32
CA ASP A 402 -32.83 -0.31 -13.45
C ASP A 402 -33.95 -1.24 -12.92
N GLY A 403 -34.73 -0.77 -11.96
CA GLY A 403 -35.77 -1.54 -11.28
C GLY A 403 -35.33 -2.35 -10.05
N HIS A 404 -34.03 -2.51 -9.77
CA HIS A 404 -33.49 -3.31 -8.65
C HIS A 404 -33.14 -2.46 -7.42
N ILE A 405 -34.05 -1.59 -6.98
CA ILE A 405 -33.83 -0.67 -5.87
C ILE A 405 -33.79 -1.44 -4.54
N ASN A 406 -32.70 -1.27 -3.76
CA ASN A 406 -32.38 -1.93 -2.47
C ASN A 406 -31.99 -3.42 -2.55
N ASP A 407 -31.81 -3.98 -3.73
CA ASP A 407 -31.36 -5.37 -3.87
C ASP A 407 -29.87 -5.51 -3.55
N ILE A 408 -29.47 -6.70 -3.12
CA ILE A 408 -28.07 -7.11 -3.05
C ILE A 408 -27.74 -7.85 -4.33
N ILE A 409 -26.67 -7.43 -4.99
CA ILE A 409 -26.15 -8.11 -6.18
C ILE A 409 -24.94 -8.91 -5.77
N GLU A 410 -24.93 -10.20 -6.09
CA GLU A 410 -23.75 -11.06 -5.98
C GLU A 410 -23.10 -11.19 -7.35
N ILE A 411 -21.82 -10.83 -7.43
CA ILE A 411 -21.01 -10.89 -8.66
C ILE A 411 -19.93 -11.93 -8.45
N THR A 412 -19.79 -12.86 -9.38
CA THR A 412 -18.70 -13.83 -9.43
C THR A 412 -17.72 -13.41 -10.53
N LEU A 413 -16.50 -13.05 -10.16
CA LEU A 413 -15.40 -12.79 -11.09
C LEU A 413 -14.62 -14.09 -11.32
N LYS A 414 -14.52 -14.53 -12.58
CA LYS A 414 -13.81 -15.75 -13.02
C LYS A 414 -12.54 -15.43 -13.78
N GLY A 415 -11.54 -16.31 -13.74
CA GLY A 415 -10.26 -16.15 -14.45
C GLY A 415 -9.20 -15.38 -13.66
N ILE A 416 -9.40 -15.19 -12.37
CA ILE A 416 -8.51 -14.36 -11.53
C ILE A 416 -7.07 -14.87 -11.47
N ASN A 417 -6.84 -16.18 -11.57
CA ASN A 417 -5.49 -16.76 -11.58
C ASN A 417 -4.66 -16.40 -12.83
N ASN A 418 -5.29 -15.77 -13.84
CA ASN A 418 -4.64 -15.33 -15.07
C ASN A 418 -4.12 -13.89 -15.00
N ILE A 419 -4.36 -13.18 -13.90
CA ILE A 419 -3.94 -11.79 -13.72
C ILE A 419 -2.65 -11.70 -12.90
N THR A 420 -1.83 -10.74 -13.25
CA THR A 420 -0.59 -10.36 -12.51
C THR A 420 -0.66 -8.93 -11.98
N ASP A 421 -1.69 -8.18 -12.41
CA ASP A 421 -1.96 -6.80 -12.00
C ASP A 421 -3.39 -6.70 -11.47
N MET A 422 -3.50 -6.47 -10.17
CA MET A 422 -4.77 -6.27 -9.46
C MET A 422 -5.08 -4.80 -9.20
N SER A 423 -4.25 -3.89 -9.75
CA SER A 423 -4.46 -2.47 -9.52
C SER A 423 -5.86 -2.02 -9.96
N TYR A 424 -6.43 -1.13 -9.19
CA TYR A 424 -7.75 -0.52 -9.44
C TYR A 424 -8.94 -1.50 -9.46
N ILE A 425 -8.82 -2.74 -9.01
CA ILE A 425 -9.91 -3.72 -9.14
C ILE A 425 -11.24 -3.22 -8.55
N PHE A 426 -11.24 -2.59 -7.37
CA PHE A 426 -12.46 -2.02 -6.75
C PHE A 426 -12.39 -0.49 -6.62
N ASP A 427 -11.58 0.15 -7.45
CA ASP A 427 -11.40 1.60 -7.42
C ASP A 427 -12.72 2.36 -7.58
N GLU A 428 -13.03 3.25 -6.62
CA GLU A 428 -14.26 4.05 -6.55
C GLU A 428 -15.56 3.20 -6.55
N CYS A 429 -15.50 1.94 -6.10
CA CYS A 429 -16.69 1.10 -5.89
C CYS A 429 -17.40 1.50 -4.57
N LYS A 430 -18.00 2.69 -4.57
CA LYS A 430 -18.53 3.37 -3.36
C LYS A 430 -19.60 2.58 -2.61
N THR A 431 -20.36 1.74 -3.30
CA THR A 431 -21.48 0.98 -2.75
C THR A 431 -21.12 -0.46 -2.39
N MET A 432 -19.85 -0.85 -2.50
CA MET A 432 -19.38 -2.16 -2.10
C MET A 432 -19.45 -2.32 -0.57
N LEU A 433 -20.10 -3.39 -0.10
CA LEU A 433 -20.34 -3.63 1.32
C LEU A 433 -19.35 -4.63 1.93
N ALA A 434 -19.04 -5.71 1.22
CA ALA A 434 -18.22 -6.81 1.72
C ALA A 434 -17.63 -7.66 0.60
N LEU A 435 -16.54 -8.34 0.92
CA LEU A 435 -15.81 -9.30 0.09
C LEU A 435 -15.61 -10.59 0.88
N PRO A 436 -16.56 -11.53 0.87
CA PRO A 436 -16.57 -12.68 1.77
C PRO A 436 -15.42 -13.68 1.52
N ASP A 437 -14.98 -13.86 0.29
CA ASP A 437 -14.10 -14.99 -0.10
C ASP A 437 -12.71 -14.55 -0.56
N ILE A 438 -12.30 -13.31 -0.22
CA ILE A 438 -11.04 -12.72 -0.71
C ILE A 438 -9.79 -13.32 -0.04
N ALA A 439 -9.93 -13.92 1.14
CA ALA A 439 -8.81 -14.52 1.89
C ALA A 439 -8.13 -15.66 1.13
N GLU A 440 -8.87 -16.30 0.25
CA GLU A 440 -8.40 -17.47 -0.49
C GLU A 440 -7.78 -17.16 -1.85
N TRP A 441 -7.60 -15.87 -2.20
CA TRP A 441 -6.98 -15.52 -3.47
C TRP A 441 -5.52 -15.95 -3.53
N ASN A 442 -5.15 -16.59 -4.63
CA ASN A 442 -3.75 -16.82 -4.94
C ASN A 442 -3.14 -15.53 -5.50
N THR A 443 -2.45 -14.77 -4.65
CA THR A 443 -1.82 -13.51 -5.01
C THR A 443 -0.33 -13.63 -5.33
N SER A 444 0.23 -14.85 -5.37
CA SER A 444 1.67 -15.09 -5.55
C SER A 444 2.28 -14.52 -6.85
N LYS A 445 1.45 -14.32 -7.88
CA LYS A 445 1.88 -13.75 -9.17
C LYS A 445 1.61 -12.24 -9.28
N ILE A 446 0.98 -11.64 -8.29
CA ILE A 446 0.58 -10.24 -8.36
C ILE A 446 1.78 -9.34 -8.08
N THR A 447 2.05 -8.43 -9.00
CA THR A 447 3.13 -7.45 -8.90
C THR A 447 2.66 -6.05 -8.56
N ASN A 448 1.38 -5.74 -8.80
CA ASN A 448 0.79 -4.43 -8.56
C ASN A 448 -0.54 -4.56 -7.81
N MET A 449 -0.59 -3.98 -6.62
CA MET A 449 -1.76 -3.94 -5.73
C MET A 449 -2.24 -2.51 -5.46
N SER A 450 -1.83 -1.54 -6.30
CA SER A 450 -2.22 -0.14 -6.09
C SER A 450 -3.73 0.08 -6.30
N HIS A 451 -4.33 0.98 -5.54
CA HIS A 451 -5.74 1.40 -5.66
C HIS A 451 -6.79 0.28 -5.50
N ILE A 452 -6.44 -0.90 -4.95
CA ILE A 452 -7.38 -2.04 -4.88
C ILE A 452 -8.72 -1.63 -4.26
N PHE A 453 -8.71 -0.95 -3.11
CA PHE A 453 -9.92 -0.51 -2.41
C PHE A 453 -10.07 1.01 -2.39
N ASN A 454 -9.35 1.74 -3.24
CA ASN A 454 -9.42 3.20 -3.23
C ASN A 454 -10.86 3.70 -3.43
N GLY A 455 -11.32 4.58 -2.54
CA GLY A 455 -12.66 5.17 -2.62
C GLY A 455 -13.83 4.23 -2.33
N CYS A 456 -13.60 3.04 -1.73
CA CYS A 456 -14.67 2.14 -1.28
C CYS A 456 -15.33 2.67 0.00
N GLU A 457 -16.18 3.70 -0.15
CA GLU A 457 -16.70 4.50 0.97
C GLU A 457 -17.57 3.71 1.96
N LEU A 458 -18.36 2.70 1.48
CA LEU A 458 -19.26 1.89 2.30
C LEU A 458 -18.62 0.56 2.76
N LEU A 459 -17.37 0.29 2.45
CA LEU A 459 -16.67 -0.90 2.93
C LEU A 459 -16.44 -0.78 4.44
N PHE A 460 -17.31 -1.42 5.22
CA PHE A 460 -17.30 -1.33 6.68
C PHE A 460 -16.47 -2.44 7.31
N PHE A 461 -16.57 -3.65 6.77
CA PHE A 461 -15.81 -4.80 7.27
C PHE A 461 -14.50 -4.90 6.51
N PRO A 462 -13.36 -4.95 7.21
CA PRO A 462 -12.09 -5.18 6.55
C PRO A 462 -12.13 -6.57 5.87
N PRO A 463 -11.79 -6.65 4.58
CA PRO A 463 -11.64 -7.94 3.94
C PRO A 463 -10.49 -8.71 4.60
N ASP A 464 -10.64 -10.00 4.81
CA ASP A 464 -9.53 -10.81 5.32
C ASP A 464 -8.49 -11.05 4.22
N ILE A 465 -7.43 -10.28 4.29
CA ILE A 465 -6.30 -10.31 3.34
C ILE A 465 -4.99 -10.67 4.05
N SER A 466 -5.07 -11.18 5.29
CA SER A 466 -3.90 -11.49 6.13
C SER A 466 -2.99 -12.56 5.53
N ASN A 467 -3.55 -13.45 4.70
CA ASN A 467 -2.83 -14.56 4.08
C ASN A 467 -2.41 -14.30 2.63
N TRP A 468 -2.60 -13.08 2.11
CA TRP A 468 -2.14 -12.77 0.77
C TRP A 468 -0.62 -12.89 0.65
N ASP A 469 -0.15 -13.57 -0.39
CA ASP A 469 1.27 -13.59 -0.76
C ASP A 469 1.61 -12.27 -1.47
N THR A 470 2.35 -11.42 -0.78
CA THR A 470 2.77 -10.11 -1.27
C THR A 470 4.23 -10.07 -1.73
N SER A 471 4.91 -11.21 -1.74
CA SER A 471 6.36 -11.34 -2.01
C SER A 471 6.80 -10.89 -3.41
N SER A 472 5.86 -10.77 -4.35
CA SER A 472 6.12 -10.29 -5.71
C SER A 472 5.66 -8.83 -5.95
N VAL A 473 5.01 -8.20 -4.97
CA VAL A 473 4.39 -6.89 -5.14
C VAL A 473 5.43 -5.77 -5.08
N THR A 474 5.34 -4.83 -6.02
CA THR A 474 6.21 -3.65 -6.11
C THR A 474 5.47 -2.35 -5.81
N ASP A 475 4.15 -2.28 -5.99
CA ASP A 475 3.33 -1.09 -5.75
C ASP A 475 2.07 -1.43 -4.94
N MET A 476 1.90 -0.75 -3.80
CA MET A 476 0.72 -0.82 -2.91
C MET A 476 0.13 0.58 -2.66
N SER A 477 0.43 1.55 -3.54
CA SER A 477 -0.06 2.92 -3.36
C SER A 477 -1.59 2.99 -3.39
N TYR A 478 -2.16 3.89 -2.61
CA TYR A 478 -3.61 4.14 -2.50
C TYR A 478 -4.49 2.93 -2.16
N MET A 479 -3.91 1.82 -1.68
CA MET A 479 -4.63 0.55 -1.54
C MET A 479 -5.91 0.66 -0.70
N PHE A 480 -5.90 1.43 0.39
CA PHE A 480 -7.07 1.69 1.26
C PHE A 480 -7.46 3.16 1.32
N SER A 481 -6.96 3.96 0.36
CA SER A 481 -7.25 5.39 0.33
C SER A 481 -8.76 5.65 0.21
N GLY A 482 -9.29 6.55 1.05
CA GLY A 482 -10.70 6.93 0.99
C GLY A 482 -11.70 5.86 1.44
N CYS A 483 -11.27 4.78 2.11
CA CYS A 483 -12.16 3.80 2.74
C CYS A 483 -12.72 4.35 4.06
N ASN A 484 -13.64 5.30 3.96
CA ASN A 484 -14.04 6.13 5.10
C ASN A 484 -14.84 5.40 6.18
N SER A 485 -15.53 4.31 5.83
CA SER A 485 -16.27 3.47 6.79
C SER A 485 -15.39 2.44 7.50
N LEU A 486 -14.15 2.27 7.05
CA LEU A 486 -13.24 1.27 7.57
C LEU A 486 -12.54 1.81 8.83
N THR A 487 -12.77 1.18 9.98
CA THR A 487 -12.22 1.63 11.27
C THR A 487 -10.96 0.88 11.71
N SER A 488 -10.74 -0.32 11.16
CA SER A 488 -9.56 -1.16 11.41
C SER A 488 -9.23 -1.98 10.16
N LEU A 489 -8.04 -2.54 10.12
CA LEU A 489 -7.57 -3.46 9.08
C LEU A 489 -7.24 -4.83 9.69
N PRO A 490 -7.24 -5.93 8.90
CA PRO A 490 -6.78 -7.24 9.36
C PRO A 490 -5.28 -7.21 9.71
N ASP A 491 -4.76 -8.30 10.25
CA ASP A 491 -3.33 -8.42 10.55
C ASP A 491 -2.50 -8.47 9.26
N LEU A 492 -1.72 -7.42 9.03
CA LEU A 492 -0.80 -7.30 7.88
C LEU A 492 0.66 -7.61 8.26
N SER A 493 0.91 -8.14 9.46
CA SER A 493 2.28 -8.40 9.95
C SER A 493 3.03 -9.49 9.19
N LYS A 494 2.29 -10.37 8.48
CA LYS A 494 2.83 -11.45 7.66
C LYS A 494 3.17 -11.03 6.23
N TRP A 495 2.76 -9.85 5.80
CA TRP A 495 3.02 -9.41 4.45
C TRP A 495 4.51 -9.22 4.19
N ASP A 496 5.02 -9.83 3.13
CA ASP A 496 6.37 -9.59 2.64
C ASP A 496 6.35 -8.38 1.69
N ILE A 497 6.82 -7.24 2.19
CA ILE A 497 6.94 -6.01 1.40
C ILE A 497 8.39 -5.76 0.93
N SER A 498 9.25 -6.76 0.96
CA SER A 498 10.68 -6.61 0.65
C SER A 498 10.98 -6.13 -0.78
N LYS A 499 10.02 -6.27 -1.70
CA LYS A 499 10.10 -5.76 -3.08
C LYS A 499 9.31 -4.48 -3.32
N VAL A 500 8.49 -4.05 -2.36
CA VAL A 500 7.63 -2.88 -2.52
C VAL A 500 8.47 -1.60 -2.60
N GLU A 501 8.24 -0.84 -3.66
CA GLU A 501 8.90 0.45 -3.90
C GLU A 501 7.99 1.65 -3.58
N ASN A 502 6.67 1.48 -3.64
CA ASN A 502 5.69 2.56 -3.50
C ASN A 502 4.58 2.21 -2.51
N LEU A 503 4.49 2.98 -1.42
CA LEU A 503 3.45 2.91 -0.39
C LEU A 503 2.66 4.24 -0.29
N SER A 504 2.77 5.13 -1.30
CA SER A 504 2.14 6.45 -1.22
C SER A 504 0.63 6.35 -1.03
N PHE A 505 0.09 7.15 -0.10
CA PHE A 505 -1.33 7.24 0.23
C PHE A 505 -2.02 5.90 0.60
N MET A 506 -1.24 4.87 0.99
CA MET A 506 -1.78 3.53 1.20
C MET A 506 -2.95 3.48 2.20
N PHE A 507 -2.89 4.25 3.28
CA PHE A 507 -3.92 4.31 4.34
C PHE A 507 -4.62 5.67 4.39
N SER A 508 -4.47 6.50 3.37
CA SER A 508 -4.96 7.88 3.36
C SER A 508 -6.49 7.93 3.46
N GLY A 509 -7.01 8.82 4.31
CA GLY A 509 -8.41 9.21 4.32
C GLY A 509 -8.77 10.15 3.16
N LYS A 510 -10.05 10.48 2.97
CA LYS A 510 -10.45 11.58 2.07
C LYS A 510 -10.38 12.92 2.80
N PRO A 511 -9.86 13.99 2.16
CA PRO A 511 -9.86 15.33 2.76
C PRO A 511 -11.28 15.82 3.09
N ALA A 512 -11.43 16.52 4.19
CA ALA A 512 -12.73 17.01 4.69
C ALA A 512 -13.53 17.88 3.69
N SER A 513 -12.89 18.52 2.73
CA SER A 513 -13.52 19.30 1.66
C SER A 513 -14.42 18.50 0.72
N HIS A 514 -14.30 17.18 0.70
CA HIS A 514 -15.08 16.29 -0.17
C HIS A 514 -16.45 15.90 0.44
N TRP A 515 -16.67 16.12 1.75
CA TRP A 515 -17.83 15.67 2.52
C TRP A 515 -19.10 16.53 2.38
N GLN A 516 -19.03 17.66 1.70
CA GLN A 516 -20.15 18.62 1.66
C GLN A 516 -21.37 18.19 0.80
N LYS A 517 -21.39 17.02 0.17
CA LYS A 517 -22.43 16.64 -0.82
C LYS A 517 -23.27 15.38 -0.50
N ILE A 518 -23.03 14.66 0.59
CA ILE A 518 -23.85 13.45 0.89
C ILE A 518 -24.94 13.82 1.92
N LYS A 519 -26.17 14.01 1.44
CA LYS A 519 -27.38 14.13 2.29
C LYS A 519 -27.93 12.74 2.57
N ALA A 520 -28.04 12.37 3.85
CA ALA A 520 -28.72 11.14 4.26
C ALA A 520 -30.24 11.27 4.17
N THR A 521 -30.90 10.32 3.48
CA THR A 521 -32.36 10.20 3.45
C THR A 521 -32.85 8.99 4.24
N PRO A 522 -34.04 9.04 4.89
CA PRO A 522 -34.53 7.95 5.74
C PRO A 522 -35.14 6.79 4.93
N LEU A 523 -34.98 5.55 5.41
CA LEU A 523 -35.51 4.32 4.82
C LEU A 523 -36.97 4.04 5.20
N PRO A 524 -37.80 3.49 4.32
CA PRO A 524 -39.13 2.99 4.67
C PRO A 524 -39.12 1.56 5.19
N SER A 525 -40.08 1.28 6.08
CA SER A 525 -40.30 -0.01 6.73
C SER A 525 -41.09 -0.97 5.84
N SER A 526 -40.56 -2.10 5.45
CA SER A 526 -41.24 -3.32 5.06
C SER A 526 -40.34 -4.55 5.23
N GLU A 527 -40.92 -5.68 5.63
CA GLU A 527 -40.28 -6.82 6.29
C GLU A 527 -39.28 -7.61 5.42
N PRO A 528 -38.22 -8.19 6.04
CA PRO A 528 -37.14 -8.88 5.35
C PRO A 528 -37.06 -10.40 5.63
N SER A 529 -36.47 -11.13 4.66
CA SER A 529 -36.00 -12.51 4.79
C SER A 529 -34.81 -12.62 5.80
N TYR A 530 -34.52 -13.82 6.29
CA TYR A 530 -33.63 -14.07 7.43
C TYR A 530 -32.19 -13.49 7.29
N VAL A 531 -31.66 -13.43 6.08
CA VAL A 531 -30.33 -12.83 5.78
C VAL A 531 -30.37 -11.31 5.90
N LEU A 532 -31.47 -10.67 5.49
CA LEU A 532 -31.71 -9.24 5.68
C LEU A 532 -31.86 -8.86 7.17
N LYS A 533 -32.35 -9.75 8.03
CA LYS A 533 -32.45 -9.47 9.49
C LYS A 533 -31.07 -9.25 10.11
N THR A 534 -30.05 -10.00 9.73
CA THR A 534 -28.71 -9.85 10.27
C THR A 534 -28.05 -8.56 9.76
N PHE A 535 -28.19 -8.27 8.46
CA PHE A 535 -27.69 -7.02 7.90
C PHE A 535 -28.48 -5.79 8.39
N ASN A 536 -29.81 -5.91 8.54
CA ASN A 536 -30.64 -4.82 9.10
C ASN A 536 -30.39 -4.60 10.60
N THR A 537 -30.01 -5.61 11.37
CA THR A 537 -29.63 -5.42 12.78
C THR A 537 -28.33 -4.64 12.88
N ILE A 538 -27.34 -4.95 12.03
CA ILE A 538 -26.08 -4.21 11.92
C ILE A 538 -26.33 -2.79 11.38
N TYR A 539 -27.20 -2.65 10.38
CA TYR A 539 -27.57 -1.35 9.81
C TYR A 539 -28.44 -0.52 10.78
N THR A 540 -29.31 -1.15 11.58
CA THR A 540 -30.13 -0.48 12.60
C THR A 540 -29.26 -0.04 13.79
N ASP A 541 -28.25 -0.82 14.14
CA ASP A 541 -27.22 -0.42 15.12
C ASP A 541 -26.34 0.72 14.57
N MET A 542 -25.94 0.69 13.30
CA MET A 542 -25.35 1.84 12.62
C MET A 542 -26.27 3.05 12.63
N LYS A 543 -27.56 2.87 12.40
CA LYS A 543 -28.57 3.96 12.39
C LYS A 543 -28.82 4.51 13.80
N SER A 544 -28.82 3.69 14.84
CA SER A 544 -28.95 4.15 16.24
C SER A 544 -27.73 4.93 16.69
N ARG A 545 -26.54 4.63 16.15
CA ARG A 545 -25.32 5.41 16.38
C ARG A 545 -25.20 6.65 15.48
N LEU A 546 -25.99 6.72 14.40
CA LEU A 546 -26.02 7.83 13.42
C LEU A 546 -27.16 8.83 13.66
N VAL A 547 -28.15 8.51 14.50
CA VAL A 547 -29.36 9.33 14.67
C VAL A 547 -29.62 9.59 16.16
N ASP A 548 -28.89 10.55 16.69
CA ASP A 548 -29.43 11.40 17.74
C ASP A 548 -30.20 12.53 17.04
N ASN A 549 -31.54 12.42 17.01
CA ASN A 549 -32.45 13.27 16.24
C ASN A 549 -32.64 14.70 16.83
N SER A 550 -31.76 15.19 17.68
CA SER A 550 -31.92 16.49 18.36
C SER A 550 -30.97 17.59 17.93
N SER A 551 -30.07 17.36 16.95
CA SER A 551 -29.26 18.44 16.36
C SER A 551 -29.22 18.34 14.84
N PRO A 552 -29.14 19.48 14.10
CA PRO A 552 -29.00 19.45 12.66
C PRO A 552 -27.76 18.64 12.34
N ILE A 553 -27.88 17.65 11.42
CA ILE A 553 -26.79 16.76 11.00
C ILE A 553 -25.56 17.62 10.72
N SER A 554 -24.82 17.87 11.77
CA SER A 554 -23.64 18.69 11.76
C SER A 554 -22.46 17.79 11.44
N LYS A 555 -21.82 18.10 10.34
CA LYS A 555 -20.37 18.27 10.16
C LYS A 555 -19.38 17.21 10.71
N ASP A 556 -19.76 16.21 11.50
CA ASP A 556 -18.82 15.39 12.30
C ASP A 556 -18.98 13.87 12.16
N ILE A 557 -19.30 13.35 10.99
CA ILE A 557 -19.09 11.92 10.76
C ILE A 557 -17.59 11.73 10.48
N LYS A 558 -16.81 11.65 11.55
CA LYS A 558 -15.38 11.35 11.53
C LYS A 558 -15.18 9.84 11.38
N TYR A 559 -15.41 9.32 10.18
CA TYR A 559 -15.06 7.94 9.88
C TYR A 559 -13.66 7.90 9.24
N SER A 560 -12.76 7.25 9.90
CA SER A 560 -11.46 6.84 9.35
C SER A 560 -10.85 5.81 10.29
N LEU A 561 -9.77 5.18 9.82
CA LEU A 561 -9.01 4.21 10.61
C LEU A 561 -8.68 4.77 12.02
N LYS A 562 -9.13 4.07 13.05
CA LYS A 562 -8.80 4.38 14.45
C LYS A 562 -7.52 3.71 14.89
N ASN A 563 -7.26 2.52 14.36
CA ASN A 563 -6.07 1.73 14.65
C ASN A 563 -5.52 1.13 13.36
N LEU A 564 -4.20 1.02 13.29
CA LEU A 564 -3.50 0.30 12.24
C LEU A 564 -2.99 -1.05 12.77
N PRO A 565 -2.90 -2.09 11.92
CA PRO A 565 -2.30 -3.35 12.31
C PRO A 565 -0.80 -3.17 12.60
N ASN A 566 -0.17 -4.18 13.17
CA ASN A 566 1.26 -4.15 13.45
C ASN A 566 2.10 -4.23 12.17
N ILE A 567 2.59 -3.08 11.73
CA ILE A 567 3.47 -2.94 10.55
C ILE A 567 4.95 -2.70 10.92
N SER A 568 5.30 -2.88 12.20
CA SER A 568 6.66 -2.62 12.73
C SER A 568 7.74 -3.51 12.10
N LYS A 569 7.36 -4.71 11.65
CA LYS A 569 8.28 -5.71 11.06
C LYS A 569 8.41 -5.61 9.54
N TRP A 570 7.74 -4.68 8.91
CA TRP A 570 7.81 -4.53 7.48
C TRP A 570 9.24 -4.23 7.00
N ASN A 571 9.72 -4.98 6.01
CA ASN A 571 11.01 -4.73 5.37
C ASN A 571 10.87 -3.61 4.32
N THR A 572 11.11 -2.37 4.74
CA THR A 572 10.99 -1.18 3.89
C THR A 572 12.24 -0.84 3.08
N SER A 573 13.21 -1.77 3.00
CA SER A 573 14.52 -1.49 2.38
C SER A 573 14.48 -1.12 0.89
N LYS A 574 13.43 -1.47 0.17
CA LYS A 574 13.23 -1.11 -1.25
C LYS A 574 12.27 0.07 -1.44
N VAL A 575 11.58 0.51 -0.40
CA VAL A 575 10.59 1.58 -0.50
C VAL A 575 11.27 2.90 -0.85
N LYS A 576 10.77 3.55 -1.90
CA LYS A 576 11.23 4.83 -2.43
C LYS A 576 10.26 5.97 -2.11
N ASN A 577 8.98 5.66 -1.94
CA ASN A 577 7.92 6.63 -1.80
C ASN A 577 6.93 6.24 -0.69
N ILE A 578 6.78 7.12 0.32
CA ILE A 578 5.78 7.03 1.38
C ILE A 578 4.93 8.30 1.48
N LYS A 579 4.87 9.09 0.39
CA LYS A 579 4.06 10.29 0.32
C LYS A 579 2.64 10.04 0.81
N GLY A 580 2.15 10.85 1.75
CA GLY A 580 0.78 10.80 2.24
C GLY A 580 0.32 9.45 2.81
N ILE A 581 1.23 8.55 3.19
CA ILE A 581 0.90 7.16 3.59
C ILE A 581 -0.21 7.09 4.66
N PHE A 582 -0.25 8.04 5.60
CA PHE A 582 -1.28 8.17 6.63
C PHE A 582 -2.10 9.47 6.48
N SER A 583 -2.00 10.17 5.35
CA SER A 583 -2.67 11.45 5.15
C SER A 583 -4.17 11.37 5.43
N SER A 584 -4.73 12.36 6.11
CA SER A 584 -6.15 12.47 6.45
C SER A 584 -6.71 11.30 7.29
N CYS A 585 -5.86 10.57 8.03
CA CYS A 585 -6.29 9.61 9.04
C CYS A 585 -6.77 10.36 10.30
N ILE A 586 -7.87 11.09 10.17
CA ILE A 586 -8.36 12.06 11.17
C ILE A 586 -8.74 11.44 12.53
N SER A 587 -9.02 10.15 12.61
CA SER A 587 -9.40 9.44 13.83
C SER A 587 -8.25 8.67 14.48
N LEU A 588 -7.09 8.61 13.84
CA LEU A 588 -5.93 7.86 14.31
C LEU A 588 -5.25 8.61 15.45
N LYS A 589 -5.22 8.03 16.66
CA LYS A 589 -4.58 8.63 17.83
C LYS A 589 -3.12 8.29 17.96
N ASN A 590 -2.74 7.06 17.59
CA ASN A 590 -1.40 6.53 17.72
C ASN A 590 -1.05 5.73 16.45
N LEU A 591 0.22 5.68 16.13
CA LEU A 591 0.78 4.83 15.08
C LEU A 591 1.43 3.59 15.69
N PRO A 592 1.46 2.44 14.99
CA PRO A 592 2.34 1.34 15.36
C PRO A 592 3.80 1.80 15.32
N ASP A 593 4.68 1.05 15.98
CA ASP A 593 6.12 1.40 16.01
C ASP A 593 6.76 1.24 14.63
N ILE A 594 6.99 2.36 13.95
CA ILE A 594 7.67 2.45 12.66
C ILE A 594 9.12 2.94 12.78
N SER A 595 9.68 2.97 14.01
CA SER A 595 11.04 3.46 14.28
C SER A 595 12.13 2.66 13.58
N ASN A 596 11.87 1.36 13.31
CA ASN A 596 12.82 0.45 12.68
C ASN A 596 12.69 0.37 11.14
N TRP A 597 11.82 1.15 10.53
CA TRP A 597 11.73 1.19 9.08
C TRP A 597 13.06 1.62 8.47
N ASN A 598 13.51 0.89 7.46
CA ASN A 598 14.67 1.27 6.67
C ASN A 598 14.26 2.34 5.64
N THR A 599 14.60 3.60 5.91
CA THR A 599 14.25 4.75 5.08
C THR A 599 15.36 5.18 4.11
N SER A 600 16.44 4.39 4.00
CA SER A 600 17.64 4.76 3.21
C SER A 600 17.40 4.93 1.70
N ASN A 601 16.32 4.39 1.17
CA ASN A 601 15.93 4.52 -0.24
C ASN A 601 14.74 5.45 -0.48
N ILE A 602 14.12 5.96 0.58
CA ILE A 602 12.98 6.88 0.46
C ILE A 602 13.46 8.23 -0.07
N SER A 603 12.83 8.71 -1.13
CA SER A 603 13.08 10.03 -1.73
C SER A 603 11.93 11.03 -1.49
N ASP A 604 10.72 10.56 -1.29
CA ASP A 604 9.53 11.39 -1.05
C ASP A 604 8.77 10.88 0.17
N MET A 605 8.66 11.70 1.20
CA MET A 605 7.81 11.49 2.38
C MET A 605 6.91 12.70 2.67
N SER A 606 6.70 13.53 1.64
CA SER A 606 5.78 14.67 1.73
C SER A 606 4.39 14.19 2.15
N GLN A 607 3.70 15.00 2.94
CA GLN A 607 2.34 14.72 3.41
C GLN A 607 2.14 13.42 4.21
N ALA A 608 3.22 12.73 4.65
CA ALA A 608 3.11 11.40 5.25
C ALA A 608 2.10 11.33 6.42
N PHE A 609 1.99 12.40 7.21
CA PHE A 609 1.06 12.50 8.35
C PHE A 609 0.08 13.69 8.21
N THR A 610 -0.05 14.27 7.02
CA THR A 610 -0.94 15.43 6.79
C THR A 610 -2.36 15.15 7.27
N ASP A 611 -2.96 16.14 7.96
CA ASP A 611 -4.34 16.13 8.46
C ASP A 611 -4.67 14.95 9.40
N CYS A 612 -3.67 14.37 10.08
CA CYS A 612 -3.88 13.42 11.17
C CYS A 612 -4.32 14.18 12.44
N SER A 613 -5.50 14.80 12.41
CA SER A 613 -5.93 15.78 13.42
C SER A 613 -6.10 15.21 14.83
N SER A 614 -6.28 13.90 14.99
CA SER A 614 -6.38 13.24 16.31
C SER A 614 -5.06 12.63 16.78
N LEU A 615 -3.97 12.68 16.01
CA LEU A 615 -2.70 12.08 16.36
C LEU A 615 -2.06 12.83 17.55
N GLU A 616 -1.86 12.12 18.65
CA GLU A 616 -1.34 12.69 19.89
C GLU A 616 0.18 12.48 20.05
N VAL A 617 0.69 11.35 19.55
CA VAL A 617 2.10 10.94 19.69
C VAL A 617 2.60 10.30 18.40
N LEU A 618 3.82 10.64 18.01
CA LEU A 618 4.57 9.99 16.93
C LEU A 618 5.51 8.92 17.50
N PRO A 619 5.69 7.78 16.81
CA PRO A 619 6.76 6.85 17.13
C PRO A 619 8.13 7.51 16.90
N ASN A 620 9.19 6.94 17.48
CA ASN A 620 10.53 7.52 17.39
C ASN A 620 11.12 7.43 15.98
N ILE A 621 10.93 8.49 15.20
CA ILE A 621 11.45 8.64 13.82
C ILE A 621 12.86 9.27 13.76
N SER A 622 13.53 9.47 14.89
CA SER A 622 14.86 10.12 14.95
C SER A 622 15.97 9.36 14.21
N LYS A 623 15.78 8.04 14.05
CA LYS A 623 16.75 7.17 13.37
C LYS A 623 16.54 7.05 11.86
N TRP A 624 15.50 7.66 11.31
CA TRP A 624 15.25 7.59 9.89
C TRP A 624 16.40 8.18 9.08
N ASN A 625 16.86 7.44 8.10
CA ASN A 625 17.88 7.91 7.17
C ASN A 625 17.21 8.78 6.08
N THR A 626 17.46 10.09 6.13
CA THR A 626 16.85 11.06 5.22
C THR A 626 17.79 11.52 4.11
N SER A 627 18.91 10.83 3.88
CA SER A 627 19.96 11.26 2.94
C SER A 627 19.52 11.36 1.47
N LYS A 628 18.48 10.62 1.08
CA LYS A 628 17.92 10.65 -0.28
C LYS A 628 16.65 11.48 -0.42
N ILE A 629 16.13 12.03 0.67
CA ILE A 629 14.86 12.74 0.66
C ILE A 629 15.02 14.09 -0.03
N VAL A 630 14.16 14.39 -0.98
CA VAL A 630 14.08 15.64 -1.71
C VAL A 630 12.84 16.46 -1.35
N ASP A 631 11.82 15.84 -0.77
CA ASP A 631 10.56 16.48 -0.43
C ASP A 631 10.00 15.98 0.92
N ILE A 632 9.74 16.94 1.83
CA ILE A 632 9.07 16.75 3.11
C ILE A 632 7.91 17.73 3.31
N ASN A 633 7.44 18.37 2.22
CA ASN A 633 6.40 19.38 2.36
C ASN A 633 5.18 18.83 3.09
N SER A 634 4.60 19.65 3.94
CA SER A 634 3.37 19.34 4.69
C SER A 634 3.41 18.01 5.49
N ILE A 635 4.60 17.49 5.85
CA ILE A 635 4.70 16.15 6.46
C ILE A 635 3.87 16.01 7.74
N PHE A 636 3.79 17.04 8.59
CA PHE A 636 2.99 17.06 9.81
C PHE A 636 1.81 18.05 9.74
N ARG A 637 1.50 18.57 8.56
CA ARG A 637 0.43 19.55 8.39
C ARG A 637 -0.88 19.03 8.98
N GLY A 638 -1.59 19.89 9.75
CA GLY A 638 -2.91 19.56 10.30
C GLY A 638 -2.91 18.50 11.41
N CYS A 639 -1.74 18.18 11.99
CA CYS A 639 -1.64 17.35 13.20
C CYS A 639 -2.04 18.18 14.44
N GLU A 640 -3.32 18.56 14.54
CA GLU A 640 -3.83 19.53 15.50
C GLU A 640 -3.55 19.16 16.96
N LYS A 641 -3.56 17.86 17.32
CA LYS A 641 -3.36 17.38 18.69
C LYS A 641 -1.94 16.94 19.02
N LEU A 642 -1.03 16.98 18.05
CA LEU A 642 0.36 16.60 18.28
C LEU A 642 1.07 17.61 19.18
N LYS A 643 1.54 17.16 20.37
CA LYS A 643 2.16 18.02 21.37
C LYS A 643 3.67 18.11 21.24
N ASP A 644 4.30 17.05 20.75
CA ASP A 644 5.75 16.94 20.66
C ASP A 644 6.16 16.15 19.42
N ILE A 645 7.32 16.46 18.88
CA ILE A 645 7.91 15.78 17.72
C ILE A 645 9.20 15.10 18.17
N PRO A 646 9.44 13.82 17.82
CA PRO A 646 10.70 13.14 18.09
C PRO A 646 11.90 13.94 17.58
N ASP A 647 13.08 13.70 18.13
CA ASP A 647 14.30 14.41 17.73
C ASP A 647 14.66 14.17 16.26
N ILE A 648 14.29 15.12 15.42
CA ILE A 648 14.59 15.15 13.98
C ILE A 648 15.80 16.04 13.64
N SER A 649 16.58 16.47 14.65
CA SER A 649 17.77 17.34 14.47
C SER A 649 18.85 16.71 13.57
N LYS A 650 18.88 15.37 13.51
CA LYS A 650 19.85 14.59 12.73
C LYS A 650 19.41 14.28 11.29
N TRP A 651 18.23 14.69 10.91
CA TRP A 651 17.79 14.48 9.54
C TRP A 651 18.72 15.20 8.57
N ASN A 652 19.17 14.48 7.54
CA ASN A 652 19.91 15.07 6.44
C ASN A 652 18.94 15.77 5.49
N THR A 653 18.98 17.10 5.47
CA THR A 653 18.10 17.97 4.69
C THR A 653 18.78 18.58 3.46
N SER A 654 20.01 18.15 3.14
CA SER A 654 20.85 18.75 2.08
C SER A 654 20.24 18.70 0.67
N ASN A 655 19.35 17.76 0.41
CA ASN A 655 18.68 17.60 -0.88
C ASN A 655 17.29 18.24 -0.95
N LEU A 656 16.80 18.82 0.15
CA LEU A 656 15.48 19.43 0.16
C LEU A 656 15.43 20.66 -0.72
N THR A 657 14.36 20.76 -1.50
CA THR A 657 14.05 21.93 -2.34
C THR A 657 12.78 22.64 -1.88
N ASP A 658 11.89 21.94 -1.20
CA ASP A 658 10.61 22.46 -0.67
C ASP A 658 10.42 22.05 0.79
N MET A 659 10.13 23.01 1.66
CA MET A 659 9.84 22.85 3.08
C MET A 659 8.46 23.43 3.43
N THR A 660 7.59 23.63 2.43
CA THR A 660 6.27 24.26 2.62
C THR A 660 5.46 23.52 3.68
N GLY A 661 4.96 24.28 4.64
CA GLY A 661 3.94 23.81 5.58
C GLY A 661 4.31 22.59 6.44
N ILE A 662 5.60 22.36 6.71
CA ILE A 662 6.06 21.17 7.48
C ILE A 662 5.24 20.99 8.77
N PHE A 663 5.03 22.06 9.55
CA PHE A 663 4.31 22.06 10.82
C PHE A 663 2.99 22.84 10.74
N GLU A 664 2.50 23.15 9.55
CA GLU A 664 1.27 23.93 9.34
C GLU A 664 0.10 23.32 10.12
N GLY A 665 -0.57 24.10 10.97
CA GLY A 665 -1.75 23.66 11.73
C GLY A 665 -1.47 22.68 12.86
N CYS A 666 -0.22 22.53 13.31
CA CYS A 666 0.10 21.80 14.53
C CYS A 666 -0.29 22.64 15.76
N GLU A 667 -1.61 22.79 15.98
CA GLU A 667 -2.16 23.76 16.95
C GLU A 667 -1.73 23.51 18.40
N SER A 668 -1.54 22.24 18.80
CA SER A 668 -1.16 21.82 20.15
C SER A 668 0.36 21.67 20.36
N LEU A 669 1.16 21.98 19.34
CA LEU A 669 2.62 21.83 19.42
C LEU A 669 3.22 22.89 20.33
N GLU A 670 3.80 22.46 21.46
CA GLU A 670 4.36 23.35 22.49
C GLU A 670 5.85 23.66 22.24
N LYS A 671 6.57 22.73 21.64
CA LYS A 671 8.01 22.86 21.36
C LYS A 671 8.42 22.11 20.11
N LEU A 672 9.53 22.51 19.52
CA LEU A 672 10.17 21.87 18.36
C LEU A 672 11.53 21.25 18.77
N PRO A 673 11.95 20.15 18.14
CA PRO A 673 13.32 19.69 18.23
C PRO A 673 14.29 20.70 17.63
N ASP A 674 15.60 20.54 17.89
CA ASP A 674 16.64 21.44 17.36
C ASP A 674 16.81 21.31 15.83
N ILE A 675 16.02 22.07 15.06
CA ILE A 675 16.10 22.15 13.61
C ILE A 675 17.11 23.19 13.10
N SER A 676 17.91 23.78 13.98
CA SER A 676 18.94 24.76 13.63
C SER A 676 20.03 24.18 12.71
N LYS A 677 20.21 22.85 12.78
CA LYS A 677 21.23 22.12 12.00
C LYS A 677 20.79 21.70 10.61
N TRP A 678 19.55 21.96 10.26
CA TRP A 678 19.06 21.61 8.95
C TRP A 678 19.79 22.40 7.85
N ASN A 679 20.28 21.70 6.85
CA ASN A 679 20.88 22.33 5.68
C ASN A 679 19.77 22.79 4.71
N THR A 680 19.54 24.07 4.63
CA THR A 680 18.49 24.70 3.78
C THR A 680 19.07 25.30 2.50
N SER A 681 20.35 25.07 2.15
CA SER A 681 21.05 25.73 1.03
C SER A 681 20.43 25.46 -0.36
N ASN A 682 19.58 24.45 -0.50
CA ASN A 682 18.88 24.15 -1.76
C ASN A 682 17.40 24.48 -1.73
N VAL A 683 16.88 24.92 -0.58
CA VAL A 683 15.44 25.17 -0.38
C VAL A 683 15.04 26.48 -1.08
N LYS A 684 13.97 26.38 -1.88
CA LYS A 684 13.37 27.51 -2.59
C LYS A 684 12.09 28.03 -1.94
N ASN A 685 11.43 27.20 -1.17
CA ASN A 685 10.15 27.53 -0.56
C ASN A 685 10.11 27.11 0.90
N ILE A 686 9.95 28.09 1.81
CA ILE A 686 9.76 27.87 3.25
C ILE A 686 8.43 28.46 3.72
N SER A 687 7.50 28.73 2.78
CA SER A 687 6.21 29.31 3.15
C SER A 687 5.44 28.36 4.08
N ARG A 688 4.63 28.94 4.97
CA ARG A 688 3.71 28.22 5.84
C ARG A 688 4.36 27.22 6.84
N VAL A 689 5.70 27.25 7.02
CA VAL A 689 6.39 26.22 7.83
C VAL A 689 5.79 26.09 9.22
N PHE A 690 5.43 27.18 9.91
CA PHE A 690 4.87 27.19 11.26
C PHE A 690 3.45 27.79 11.31
N ILE A 691 2.78 27.97 10.18
CA ILE A 691 1.45 28.61 10.19
C ILE A 691 0.48 27.88 11.14
N ASN A 692 -0.21 28.65 11.99
CA ASN A 692 -1.17 28.15 12.98
C ASN A 692 -0.58 27.17 14.03
N CYS A 693 0.72 27.25 14.35
CA CYS A 693 1.27 26.62 15.54
C CYS A 693 0.90 27.46 16.77
N LYS A 694 -0.34 27.39 17.22
CA LYS A 694 -0.95 28.35 18.17
C LYS A 694 -0.29 28.38 19.54
N LEU A 695 0.19 27.21 20.03
CA LEU A 695 0.78 27.06 21.37
C LEU A 695 2.31 27.21 21.39
N LEU A 696 2.94 27.36 20.23
CA LEU A 696 4.40 27.46 20.14
C LEU A 696 4.89 28.82 20.67
N GLU A 697 5.59 28.82 21.83
CA GLU A 697 6.08 30.03 22.49
C GLU A 697 7.45 30.48 21.97
N TYR A 698 8.32 29.52 21.61
CA TYR A 698 9.68 29.76 21.16
C TYR A 698 10.05 28.88 19.98
N LEU A 699 10.93 29.37 19.13
CA LEU A 699 11.50 28.63 18.01
C LEU A 699 12.95 28.21 18.31
N PRO A 700 13.42 27.06 17.77
CA PRO A 700 14.86 26.77 17.70
C PRO A 700 15.61 27.87 16.94
N ASP A 701 16.95 27.89 17.06
CA ASP A 701 17.78 28.90 16.39
C ASP A 701 17.81 28.74 14.86
N ILE A 702 16.73 29.16 14.21
CA ILE A 702 16.59 29.12 12.73
C ILE A 702 17.36 30.26 12.04
N SER A 703 18.08 31.09 12.78
CA SER A 703 18.98 32.09 12.19
C SER A 703 20.02 31.46 11.23
N LYS A 704 20.40 30.21 11.53
CA LYS A 704 21.39 29.44 10.74
C LYS A 704 20.89 28.89 9.42
N TRP A 705 19.62 29.03 9.12
CA TRP A 705 19.08 28.61 7.84
C TRP A 705 19.66 29.47 6.69
N ASN A 706 20.18 28.79 5.68
CA ASN A 706 20.62 29.48 4.46
C ASN A 706 19.40 29.77 3.58
N THR A 707 19.02 31.01 3.46
CA THR A 707 17.84 31.47 2.72
C THR A 707 18.16 32.06 1.34
N SER A 708 19.42 31.96 0.89
CA SER A 708 19.87 32.60 -0.36
C SER A 708 19.15 32.16 -1.65
N LYS A 709 18.55 30.97 -1.64
CA LYS A 709 17.75 30.47 -2.78
C LYS A 709 16.25 30.55 -2.56
N VAL A 710 15.81 31.04 -1.41
CA VAL A 710 14.38 31.10 -1.08
C VAL A 710 13.67 32.14 -1.90
N GLU A 711 12.62 31.72 -2.58
CA GLU A 711 11.78 32.56 -3.45
C GLU A 711 10.46 32.95 -2.75
N ASN A 712 9.95 32.12 -1.82
CA ASN A 712 8.69 32.33 -1.10
C ASN A 712 8.88 32.15 0.41
N MET A 713 8.57 33.19 1.19
CA MET A 713 8.58 33.21 2.66
C MET A 713 7.19 33.54 3.24
N SER A 714 6.14 33.50 2.44
CA SER A 714 4.81 33.88 2.91
C SER A 714 4.30 32.99 4.05
N HIS A 715 3.58 33.57 4.98
CA HIS A 715 2.92 32.88 6.09
C HIS A 715 3.83 32.06 7.04
N ILE A 716 5.14 32.25 7.05
CA ILE A 716 6.05 31.37 7.85
C ILE A 716 5.56 31.25 9.30
N PHE A 717 5.28 32.37 9.97
CA PHE A 717 4.88 32.43 11.38
C PHE A 717 3.40 32.80 11.57
N SER A 718 2.63 32.86 10.48
CA SER A 718 1.23 33.30 10.53
C SER A 718 0.43 32.41 11.50
N GLY A 719 -0.31 33.04 12.42
CA GLY A 719 -1.14 32.32 13.40
C GLY A 719 -0.38 31.68 14.55
N CYS A 720 0.92 31.96 14.74
CA CYS A 720 1.66 31.58 15.94
C CYS A 720 1.24 32.51 17.11
N GLU A 721 0.06 32.31 17.63
CA GLU A 721 -0.59 33.23 18.58
C GLU A 721 0.17 33.40 19.89
N SER A 722 0.86 32.33 20.37
CA SER A 722 1.63 32.31 21.61
C SER A 722 3.10 32.70 21.45
N LEU A 723 3.58 32.92 20.23
CA LEU A 723 4.99 33.22 19.96
C LEU A 723 5.41 34.55 20.61
N ILE A 724 6.38 34.48 21.53
CA ILE A 724 6.80 35.64 22.32
C ILE A 724 7.95 36.40 21.69
N SER A 725 8.89 35.66 21.06
CA SER A 725 10.06 36.20 20.41
C SER A 725 10.52 35.32 19.24
N LEU A 726 11.28 35.90 18.35
CA LEU A 726 11.93 35.22 17.23
C LEU A 726 13.43 35.08 17.46
N PRO A 727 14.09 34.03 16.93
CA PRO A 727 15.54 34.02 16.74
C PRO A 727 16.00 35.18 15.88
N ASP A 728 17.30 35.45 15.85
CA ASP A 728 17.86 36.54 15.03
C ASP A 728 17.79 36.21 13.51
N ILE A 729 16.67 36.55 12.91
CA ILE A 729 16.43 36.36 11.48
C ILE A 729 16.93 37.57 10.63
N SER A 730 17.64 38.50 11.23
CA SER A 730 18.22 39.65 10.54
C SER A 730 19.17 39.26 9.42
N ILE A 731 19.88 38.15 9.60
CA ILE A 731 20.88 37.61 8.67
C ILE A 731 20.30 36.83 7.50
N TRP A 732 18.98 36.64 7.43
CA TRP A 732 18.36 35.94 6.32
C TRP A 732 18.55 36.72 5.01
N ASP A 733 19.07 36.06 3.98
CA ASP A 733 19.13 36.59 2.64
C ASP A 733 17.74 36.53 1.99
N THR A 734 17.14 37.69 1.78
CA THR A 734 15.82 37.83 1.17
C THR A 734 15.88 38.32 -0.29
N SER A 735 17.07 38.38 -0.87
CA SER A 735 17.30 38.94 -2.22
C SER A 735 16.55 38.25 -3.37
N ASN A 736 16.14 36.96 -3.15
CA ASN A 736 15.37 36.20 -4.11
C ASN A 736 13.87 36.11 -3.76
N VAL A 737 13.46 36.65 -2.62
CA VAL A 737 12.08 36.50 -2.12
C VAL A 737 11.13 37.41 -2.88
N ASN A 738 10.10 36.84 -3.47
CA ASN A 738 9.05 37.57 -4.21
C ASN A 738 7.74 37.71 -3.43
N ASP A 739 7.55 36.94 -2.36
CA ASP A 739 6.35 36.96 -1.51
C ASP A 739 6.72 36.91 -0.01
N LEU A 740 6.46 38.03 0.71
CA LEU A 740 6.60 38.16 2.16
C LEU A 740 5.22 38.28 2.86
N SER A 741 4.13 38.07 2.12
CA SER A 741 2.79 38.27 2.69
C SER A 741 2.54 37.40 3.94
N CYS A 742 1.83 38.00 4.89
CA CYS A 742 1.39 37.34 6.11
C CYS A 742 2.49 36.72 6.99
N ILE A 743 3.76 37.10 6.82
CA ILE A 743 4.88 36.39 7.49
C ILE A 743 4.73 36.38 9.01
N PHE A 744 4.26 37.44 9.64
CA PHE A 744 4.01 37.56 11.08
C PHE A 744 2.50 37.72 11.40
N ASN A 745 1.62 37.52 10.44
CA ASN A 745 0.19 37.67 10.61
C ASN A 745 -0.31 36.89 11.86
N ARG A 746 -1.11 37.54 12.71
CA ARG A 746 -1.69 36.95 13.94
C ARG A 746 -0.68 36.42 14.97
N CYS A 747 0.57 36.92 15.00
CA CYS A 747 1.49 36.71 16.10
C CYS A 747 1.08 37.61 17.29
N LYS A 748 0.02 37.24 18.01
CA LYS A 748 -0.67 38.10 18.99
C LYS A 748 0.21 38.51 20.15
N LEU A 749 1.11 37.62 20.63
CA LEU A 749 1.98 37.83 21.78
C LEU A 749 3.37 38.35 21.45
N LEU A 750 3.72 38.45 20.14
CA LEU A 750 5.02 38.92 19.68
C LEU A 750 5.19 40.42 20.01
N ARG A 751 6.19 40.75 20.88
CA ARG A 751 6.40 42.09 21.37
C ARG A 751 7.40 42.90 20.55
N THR A 752 8.43 42.24 20.08
CA THR A 752 9.52 42.86 19.32
C THR A 752 9.94 41.93 18.18
N LEU A 753 10.47 42.50 17.13
CA LEU A 753 11.08 41.81 16.01
C LEU A 753 12.60 41.92 16.06
N PRO A 754 13.36 40.92 15.56
CA PRO A 754 14.77 41.11 15.21
C PRO A 754 14.95 42.27 14.23
N ASP A 755 16.20 42.75 14.05
CA ASP A 755 16.48 43.81 13.10
C ASP A 755 16.35 43.35 11.64
N ILE A 756 15.14 43.50 11.09
CA ILE A 756 14.83 43.14 9.70
C ILE A 756 15.07 44.35 8.71
N SER A 757 15.76 45.40 9.13
CA SER A 757 16.05 46.56 8.31
C SER A 757 16.86 46.21 7.04
N GLN A 758 17.72 45.22 7.15
CA GLN A 758 18.62 44.78 6.07
C GLN A 758 17.99 43.81 5.08
N TRP A 759 16.71 43.44 5.26
CA TRP A 759 16.04 42.60 4.30
C TRP A 759 15.92 43.26 2.93
N ASN A 760 16.42 42.55 1.92
CA ASN A 760 16.30 43.00 0.54
C ASN A 760 14.91 42.68 -0.01
N THR A 761 14.07 43.69 -0.16
CA THR A 761 12.69 43.57 -0.64
C THR A 761 12.51 43.95 -2.10
N THR A 762 13.58 44.09 -2.91
CA THR A 762 13.54 44.57 -4.30
C THR A 762 12.69 43.71 -5.23
N LYS A 763 12.62 42.40 -5.00
CA LYS A 763 11.80 41.46 -5.78
C LYS A 763 10.40 41.27 -5.22
N ASN A 764 10.10 41.77 -4.03
CA ASN A 764 8.84 41.54 -3.38
C ASN A 764 7.70 42.29 -4.06
N THR A 765 6.65 41.54 -4.41
CA THR A 765 5.44 42.08 -5.07
C THR A 765 4.24 42.13 -4.15
N ASN A 766 4.29 41.50 -2.99
CA ASN A 766 3.15 41.30 -2.10
C ASN A 766 3.54 41.47 -0.63
N MET A 767 3.13 42.58 -0.02
CA MET A 767 3.35 42.91 1.40
C MET A 767 2.06 42.86 2.22
N GLN A 768 0.97 42.29 1.68
CA GLN A 768 -0.29 42.23 2.40
C GLN A 768 -0.14 41.51 3.75
N ARG A 769 -0.80 42.01 4.79
CA ARG A 769 -0.97 41.33 6.09
C ARG A 769 0.34 40.96 6.82
N ILE A 770 1.50 41.54 6.49
CA ILE A 770 2.78 41.18 7.12
C ILE A 770 2.67 41.20 8.65
N PHE A 771 2.12 42.29 9.24
CA PHE A 771 2.00 42.49 10.69
C PHE A 771 0.55 42.46 11.17
N GLU A 772 -0.41 42.06 10.35
CA GLU A 772 -1.83 42.02 10.73
C GLU A 772 -2.03 41.26 12.02
N CYS A 773 -2.80 41.81 12.97
CA CYS A 773 -3.11 41.23 14.27
C CYS A 773 -1.88 40.94 15.17
N CYS A 774 -0.75 41.62 14.98
CA CYS A 774 0.36 41.61 15.94
C CYS A 774 0.00 42.54 17.14
N GLN A 775 -0.94 42.06 17.97
CA GLN A 775 -1.63 42.88 18.99
C GLN A 775 -0.69 43.39 20.10
N SER A 776 0.42 42.67 20.38
CA SER A 776 1.38 43.03 21.43
C SER A 776 2.65 43.75 20.88
N LEU A 777 2.77 43.95 19.56
CA LEU A 777 3.93 44.53 18.94
C LEU A 777 4.01 46.03 19.31
N ILE A 778 5.10 46.45 20.01
CA ILE A 778 5.24 47.79 20.53
C ILE A 778 5.90 48.75 19.55
N SER A 779 6.92 48.25 18.83
CA SER A 779 7.68 48.99 17.82
C SER A 779 8.16 48.12 16.72
N LEU A 780 8.50 48.66 15.60
CA LEU A 780 9.14 48.03 14.45
C LEU A 780 10.63 48.39 14.37
N PRO A 781 11.48 47.48 13.84
CA PRO A 781 12.81 47.86 13.36
C PRO A 781 12.69 48.94 12.27
N ASP A 782 13.83 49.54 11.89
CA ASP A 782 13.85 50.56 10.82
C ASP A 782 13.66 49.95 9.43
N ILE A 783 12.40 49.87 8.99
CA ILE A 783 12.01 49.35 7.66
C ILE A 783 11.93 50.49 6.61
N SER A 784 12.50 51.68 6.87
CA SER A 784 12.45 52.81 5.94
C SER A 784 13.12 52.52 4.61
N GLU A 785 14.16 51.71 4.61
CA GLU A 785 14.94 51.36 3.41
C GLU A 785 14.38 50.14 2.64
N TRP A 786 13.26 49.60 3.03
CA TRP A 786 12.60 48.56 2.25
C TRP A 786 12.21 49.05 0.87
N CYS A 787 12.69 48.37 -0.17
CA CYS A 787 12.32 48.69 -1.54
C CYS A 787 10.89 48.25 -1.84
N THR A 788 10.00 49.18 -2.08
CA THR A 788 8.56 48.91 -2.34
C THR A 788 8.18 49.16 -3.81
N TYR A 789 9.12 49.43 -4.68
CA TYR A 789 8.90 49.74 -6.11
C TYR A 789 8.06 48.68 -6.83
N SER A 790 8.31 47.37 -6.55
CA SER A 790 7.60 46.26 -7.20
C SER A 790 6.30 45.88 -6.51
N VAL A 791 5.99 46.46 -5.33
CA VAL A 791 4.86 46.06 -4.51
C VAL A 791 3.53 46.52 -5.09
N THR A 792 2.60 45.63 -5.22
CA THR A 792 1.23 45.88 -5.72
C THR A 792 0.16 45.86 -4.64
N LYS A 793 0.41 45.14 -3.51
CA LYS A 793 -0.53 44.97 -2.42
C LYS A 793 0.09 45.25 -1.06
N MET A 794 -0.53 46.18 -0.30
CA MET A 794 -0.19 46.55 1.08
C MET A 794 -1.42 46.51 2.01
N ASN A 795 -2.51 45.91 1.57
CA ASN A 795 -3.74 45.82 2.35
C ASN A 795 -3.53 45.06 3.68
N PHE A 796 -4.13 45.54 4.75
CA PHE A 796 -4.04 45.00 6.12
C PHE A 796 -2.62 44.95 6.69
N LEU A 797 -1.66 45.73 6.16
CA LEU A 797 -0.24 45.58 6.51
C LEU A 797 0.02 45.68 8.02
N PHE A 798 -0.62 46.63 8.71
CA PHE A 798 -0.55 46.85 10.16
C PHE A 798 -1.91 46.72 10.85
N ASP A 799 -2.93 46.15 10.20
CA ASP A 799 -4.28 46.05 10.79
C ASP A 799 -4.23 45.33 12.13
N GLU A 800 -5.00 45.79 13.13
CA GLU A 800 -5.07 45.27 14.47
C GLU A 800 -3.73 45.29 15.27
N CYS A 801 -2.73 46.10 14.88
CA CYS A 801 -1.51 46.34 15.67
C CYS A 801 -1.85 47.29 16.84
N ARG A 802 -2.57 46.78 17.83
CA ARG A 802 -3.21 47.59 18.87
C ARG A 802 -2.25 48.33 19.77
N THR A 803 -1.04 47.80 20.02
CA THR A 803 -0.02 48.39 20.92
C THR A 803 1.07 49.15 20.18
N LEU A 804 1.09 49.12 18.86
CA LEU A 804 2.07 49.83 18.01
C LEU A 804 1.89 51.33 18.18
N ASN A 805 2.88 52.04 18.76
CA ASN A 805 2.77 53.43 19.13
C ASN A 805 3.42 54.42 18.10
N SER A 806 4.37 53.95 17.32
CA SER A 806 5.06 54.71 16.29
C SER A 806 5.48 53.82 15.13
N LEU A 807 5.68 54.38 13.99
CA LEU A 807 6.22 53.76 12.78
C LEU A 807 7.60 54.33 12.45
N PRO A 808 8.53 53.55 11.89
CA PRO A 808 9.73 54.06 11.25
C PRO A 808 9.36 54.98 10.06
N ASP A 809 10.35 55.66 9.48
CA ASP A 809 10.11 56.64 8.39
C ASP A 809 9.72 55.95 7.06
N ILE A 810 8.48 55.52 6.96
CA ILE A 810 7.91 54.87 5.77
C ILE A 810 7.55 55.89 4.67
N SER A 811 7.84 57.21 4.86
CA SER A 811 7.64 58.22 3.80
C SER A 811 8.46 57.93 2.54
N LYS A 812 9.61 57.23 2.70
CA LYS A 812 10.50 56.86 1.61
C LYS A 812 9.96 55.74 0.70
N TRP A 813 8.89 55.07 1.10
CA TRP A 813 8.33 53.94 0.31
C TRP A 813 7.76 54.46 -1.03
N ASP A 814 8.16 53.77 -2.10
CA ASP A 814 7.61 54.02 -3.43
C ASP A 814 6.29 53.27 -3.60
N THR A 815 5.19 54.01 -3.72
CA THR A 815 3.83 53.43 -3.76
C THR A 815 3.18 53.48 -5.15
N HIS A 816 3.96 53.89 -6.19
CA HIS A 816 3.42 54.13 -7.54
C HIS A 816 2.79 52.90 -8.20
N ASN A 817 3.14 51.67 -7.78
CA ASN A 817 2.58 50.43 -8.28
C ASN A 817 1.52 49.82 -7.37
N VAL A 818 1.29 50.39 -6.21
CA VAL A 818 0.34 49.83 -5.24
C VAL A 818 -1.10 50.02 -5.71
N THR A 819 -1.85 48.94 -5.77
CA THR A 819 -3.26 48.92 -6.19
C THR A 819 -4.25 48.75 -5.03
N ASP A 820 -3.79 48.22 -3.87
CA ASP A 820 -4.63 48.00 -2.71
C ASP A 820 -3.90 48.34 -1.39
N MET A 821 -4.44 49.33 -0.65
CA MET A 821 -4.02 49.73 0.70
C MET A 821 -5.18 49.59 1.72
N SER A 822 -6.27 48.86 1.38
CA SER A 822 -7.41 48.74 2.25
C SER A 822 -7.00 48.20 3.64
N TYR A 823 -7.56 48.78 4.70
CA TYR A 823 -7.34 48.42 6.09
C TYR A 823 -5.86 48.50 6.57
N MET A 824 -4.98 49.22 5.87
CA MET A 824 -3.54 49.21 6.12
C MET A 824 -3.15 49.52 7.57
N PHE A 825 -3.81 50.46 8.24
CA PHE A 825 -3.60 50.85 9.63
C PHE A 825 -4.87 50.67 10.50
N CYS A 826 -5.86 49.90 10.02
CA CYS A 826 -7.13 49.73 10.72
C CYS A 826 -6.87 49.21 12.14
N ASN A 827 -7.61 49.71 13.12
CA ASN A 827 -7.51 49.36 14.52
C ASN A 827 -6.12 49.50 15.20
N CYS A 828 -5.22 50.32 14.67
CA CYS A 828 -3.97 50.74 15.34
C CYS A 828 -4.27 51.73 16.48
N LYS A 829 -4.81 51.22 17.58
CA LYS A 829 -5.37 52.07 18.66
C LYS A 829 -4.36 52.92 19.42
N SER A 830 -3.09 52.47 19.51
CA SER A 830 -2.01 53.17 20.21
C SER A 830 -1.17 54.08 19.30
N LEU A 831 -1.41 54.02 17.96
CA LEU A 831 -0.64 54.84 17.00
C LEU A 831 -1.00 56.32 17.18
N ILE A 832 -0.01 57.14 17.56
CA ILE A 832 -0.20 58.57 17.86
C ILE A 832 0.37 59.51 16.77
N SER A 833 1.28 59.00 15.94
CA SER A 833 1.89 59.79 14.88
C SER A 833 2.18 58.92 13.65
N LEU A 834 2.13 59.55 12.49
CA LEU A 834 2.53 58.97 11.19
C LEU A 834 3.71 59.74 10.64
N PRO A 835 4.65 59.07 9.95
CA PRO A 835 5.60 59.76 9.04
C PRO A 835 4.84 60.54 7.96
N ASP A 836 5.51 61.43 7.23
CA ASP A 836 4.85 62.21 6.17
C ASP A 836 4.52 61.35 4.94
N ILE A 837 3.41 60.62 5.00
CA ILE A 837 2.92 59.79 3.87
C ILE A 837 2.15 60.64 2.82
N SER A 838 2.15 61.95 2.92
CA SER A 838 1.50 62.85 1.93
C SER A 838 2.14 62.77 0.54
N ILE A 839 3.38 62.31 0.47
CA ILE A 839 4.19 62.18 -0.76
C ILE A 839 3.96 60.87 -1.50
N TRP A 840 3.20 59.96 -0.94
CA TRP A 840 2.91 58.68 -1.61
C TRP A 840 2.12 58.88 -2.91
N ASP A 841 2.45 58.12 -3.95
CA ASP A 841 1.71 58.12 -5.23
C ASP A 841 0.59 57.08 -5.19
N TYR A 842 -0.66 57.54 -5.35
CA TYR A 842 -1.84 56.68 -5.37
C TYR A 842 -2.57 56.68 -6.70
N LYS A 843 -1.92 57.05 -7.80
CA LYS A 843 -2.57 57.06 -9.11
C LYS A 843 -3.11 55.70 -9.55
N LYS A 844 -2.47 54.59 -9.12
CA LYS A 844 -2.87 53.25 -9.44
C LYS A 844 -3.75 52.59 -8.34
N LEU A 845 -4.01 53.30 -7.23
CA LEU A 845 -4.76 52.77 -6.13
C LEU A 845 -6.23 52.52 -6.54
N GLN A 846 -6.67 51.30 -6.42
CA GLN A 846 -8.02 50.83 -6.76
C GLN A 846 -8.86 50.59 -5.51
N ALA A 847 -8.22 50.19 -4.40
CA ALA A 847 -8.86 49.88 -3.12
C ALA A 847 -8.16 50.60 -1.97
N SER A 848 -8.94 51.35 -1.18
CA SER A 848 -8.46 52.16 -0.04
C SER A 848 -9.46 52.20 1.12
N ASN A 849 -10.29 51.14 1.26
CA ASN A 849 -11.34 51.11 2.25
C ASN A 849 -10.74 51.09 3.67
N SER A 850 -11.33 51.83 4.59
CA SER A 850 -11.07 51.74 6.04
C SER A 850 -9.58 51.79 6.46
N ILE A 851 -8.74 52.50 5.70
CA ILE A 851 -7.26 52.55 5.95
C ILE A 851 -6.94 52.88 7.41
N PHE A 852 -7.66 53.84 8.03
CA PHE A 852 -7.45 54.33 9.40
C PHE A 852 -8.66 54.08 10.34
N GLU A 853 -9.57 53.22 9.99
CA GLU A 853 -10.72 52.86 10.82
C GLU A 853 -10.26 52.34 12.19
N GLY A 854 -10.90 52.81 13.28
CA GLY A 854 -10.57 52.37 14.62
C GLY A 854 -9.23 52.85 15.19
N CYS A 855 -8.50 53.74 14.49
CA CYS A 855 -7.29 54.35 15.00
C CYS A 855 -7.60 55.43 16.09
N SER A 856 -6.52 55.88 16.77
CA SER A 856 -6.63 56.98 17.74
C SER A 856 -7.22 58.25 17.10
N LYS A 857 -8.18 58.89 17.75
CA LYS A 857 -8.76 60.15 17.32
C LYS A 857 -7.72 61.29 17.25
N ASN A 858 -6.59 61.15 17.94
CA ASN A 858 -5.50 62.12 17.95
C ASN A 858 -4.51 61.91 16.80
N LEU A 859 -4.68 60.89 15.96
CA LEU A 859 -3.81 60.63 14.84
C LEU A 859 -4.00 61.70 13.75
N ASN A 860 -2.91 62.36 13.37
CA ASN A 860 -2.94 63.37 12.29
C ASN A 860 -2.96 62.65 10.93
N ILE A 861 -4.14 62.46 10.36
CA ILE A 861 -4.34 61.78 9.08
C ILE A 861 -4.20 62.75 7.92
N PRO A 862 -3.37 62.47 6.91
CA PRO A 862 -3.19 63.33 5.75
C PRO A 862 -4.52 63.61 5.02
N LYS A 863 -4.68 64.82 4.47
CA LYS A 863 -5.95 65.27 3.89
C LYS A 863 -6.51 64.34 2.80
N GLN A 864 -5.63 63.75 2.00
CA GLN A 864 -5.99 62.88 0.90
C GLN A 864 -6.69 61.54 1.34
N PHE A 865 -6.48 61.12 2.59
CA PHE A 865 -7.13 59.94 3.14
C PHE A 865 -8.37 60.24 4.02
N LYS A 866 -8.70 61.53 4.20
CA LYS A 866 -9.86 61.93 5.05
C LYS A 866 -11.21 61.43 4.53
N GLY A 867 -11.32 61.15 3.22
CA GLY A 867 -12.52 60.52 2.65
C GLY A 867 -12.66 59.00 2.82
N CYS A 868 -11.59 58.33 3.31
CA CYS A 868 -11.55 56.86 3.51
C CYS A 868 -11.86 56.48 4.96
N ILE A 869 -12.38 57.38 5.79
CA ILE A 869 -12.60 57.18 7.21
C ILE A 869 -14.11 56.97 7.46
N VAL A 870 -14.48 55.75 7.88
CA VAL A 870 -15.75 55.50 8.59
C VAL A 870 -15.38 55.38 10.08
N PHE A 871 -15.80 56.35 10.90
CA PHE A 871 -15.58 56.34 12.36
C PHE A 871 -16.53 55.34 13.05
#